data_607a93c3da90fedf9f1544c7c35f4a53
#
_entry.id   607a93c3da90fedf9f1544c7c35f4a53
#
_cell.length_a   1.000
_cell.length_b   1.000
_cell.length_c   1.000
_cell.angle_alpha   90.00
_cell.angle_beta   90.00
_cell.angle_gamma   90.00
#
_symmetry.space_group_name_H-M   'P 1'
#
loop_
_entity.id
_entity.type
_entity.pdbx_description
1 polymer ?
#
loop_
_entity_poly.entity_id
_entity_poly.type
_entity_poly.pdbx_seq_one_letter_code
_entity_poly.pdbx_strand_id
1 'polypeptide(L)'
;KGGASVEVLIDLSLEKDREIQKKAAAILKTQFFLYDEDMNRLKKAYQSGNNIAKEVLESYANAEFFTKLPDVDEKIKVVTYVAGVGDISTDLLSPGSDAHSRSDRELHGKCMFEHNLEKQNELTRLQKKYPNSRIMLIAEKGTMGVGSSRMSGVNNVALWIGKQASPYVPFINYAPIVAGTNGISPIFLTTVDVTGGIGIDLKNWVKKKYPNGAAVLDKDGEAILEEVYSIKTGTELIINTKDKKLYHGDTELCDISASFTPQKLEFMRAGGSYAIVFGKKLQTFASKTLGIETPKVFALSKEVSNQGQGLTAVEKIFNKNAVGLSSSRVLHAGSDVRLEVNIVGSQDTTGLMTSQELEMMAATKISPIVDGAYQSGCHTASVWDSKAQENIPRLMKFMHDFGLITARDPKNIYFPMTDVIHKVLNDITIDDWAIIIGGDSHTRMSKGVAFGADSGTVALALATGEASMPIPESVKVTFKGEMQSHMDFRDVVHATQSQMLDNFDENVFQGRIIEVHIGTLLADQAFTFTDWTAEMKAKASICISQDDTLIKSLEISKSRIEIMIKKGMDNESQVLQGLIDLADKRIKEIRTGVKPALTPDINAKYYAEFEVDLNIIGQPMIADPDVHNEDVSKRYTHDAIRPLSYYKGSKRIDLGFVGSCMVHKGDLKIVSQMLKNIEAQKGLVQFNAPLVVAAPTYNIIDELKEEGDWDILSKYSGFEFNDDAPKNTARTEYKNMMYLERPGCNLCMGNQEKAEKGDTVMATSTRLFKGRVVADSERKKGESLLGSTPVTVLSAILGRIPTLKEYHHAVDGINLTKFSPPSKRMCS
;
A
#
# COMPACT_ATOMS: atom_id res chain seq x y z
N LYS A 1 -13.89 -4.25 -23.73
CA LYS A 1 -14.19 -5.61 -24.21
C LYS A 1 -13.01 -6.08 -25.07
N GLY A 2 -11.83 -6.15 -24.49
CA GLY A 2 -10.58 -6.26 -25.24
C GLY A 2 -10.21 -7.68 -25.68
N GLY A 3 -10.07 -8.67 -24.79
CA GLY A 3 -9.38 -9.93 -25.09
C GLY A 3 -10.06 -10.82 -26.11
N ALA A 4 -11.32 -11.15 -25.93
CA ALA A 4 -12.07 -11.96 -26.92
C ALA A 4 -12.15 -11.26 -28.29
N SER A 5 -12.09 -9.93 -28.33
CA SER A 5 -12.06 -9.15 -29.58
C SER A 5 -10.69 -9.20 -30.26
N VAL A 6 -9.59 -9.30 -29.51
CA VAL A 6 -8.24 -9.37 -30.09
C VAL A 6 -8.01 -10.73 -30.73
N GLU A 7 -8.38 -11.84 -30.09
CA GLU A 7 -8.31 -13.18 -30.70
C GLU A 7 -9.09 -13.23 -32.02
N VAL A 8 -10.34 -12.76 -32.01
CA VAL A 8 -11.16 -12.70 -33.21
C VAL A 8 -10.54 -11.83 -34.30
N LEU A 9 -9.95 -10.68 -33.94
CA LEU A 9 -9.26 -9.80 -34.88
C LEU A 9 -8.04 -10.48 -35.50
N ILE A 10 -7.29 -11.25 -34.71
CA ILE A 10 -6.16 -12.03 -35.21
C ILE A 10 -6.66 -13.09 -36.19
N ASP A 11 -7.70 -13.87 -35.85
CA ASP A 11 -8.28 -14.87 -36.72
C ASP A 11 -8.75 -14.25 -38.05
N LEU A 12 -9.53 -13.18 -37.98
CA LEU A 12 -10.00 -12.46 -39.16
C LEU A 12 -8.86 -11.84 -39.99
N SER A 13 -7.78 -11.41 -39.36
CA SER A 13 -6.59 -10.91 -40.07
C SER A 13 -5.80 -11.99 -40.80
N LEU A 14 -6.03 -13.26 -40.47
CA LEU A 14 -5.40 -14.44 -41.08
C LEU A 14 -6.31 -15.21 -42.04
N GLU A 15 -7.58 -14.79 -42.18
CA GLU A 15 -8.56 -15.38 -43.09
C GLU A 15 -8.15 -15.26 -44.55
N LYS A 16 -8.87 -15.96 -45.45
CA LYS A 16 -8.59 -15.92 -46.91
C LYS A 16 -9.16 -14.69 -47.61
N ASP A 17 -10.23 -14.11 -47.11
CA ASP A 17 -10.87 -12.93 -47.70
C ASP A 17 -10.01 -11.69 -47.43
N ARG A 18 -9.48 -11.11 -48.52
CA ARG A 18 -8.53 -10.00 -48.47
C ARG A 18 -9.15 -8.69 -47.90
N GLU A 19 -10.43 -8.47 -48.04
CA GLU A 19 -11.10 -7.28 -47.48
C GLU A 19 -11.31 -7.44 -45.98
N ILE A 20 -11.68 -8.62 -45.51
CA ILE A 20 -11.80 -8.94 -44.09
C ILE A 20 -10.44 -8.82 -43.44
N GLN A 21 -9.39 -9.42 -44.03
CA GLN A 21 -8.01 -9.33 -43.54
C GLN A 21 -7.57 -7.89 -43.29
N LYS A 22 -7.73 -7.00 -44.28
CA LYS A 22 -7.31 -5.60 -44.21
C LYS A 22 -8.07 -4.84 -43.14
N LYS A 23 -9.39 -5.02 -43.02
CA LYS A 23 -10.21 -4.37 -42.00
C LYS A 23 -9.84 -4.82 -40.61
N ALA A 24 -9.66 -6.10 -40.39
CA ALA A 24 -9.23 -6.66 -39.12
C ALA A 24 -7.84 -6.18 -38.73
N ALA A 25 -6.89 -6.19 -39.68
CA ALA A 25 -5.53 -5.68 -39.44
C ALA A 25 -5.52 -4.17 -39.10
N ALA A 26 -6.35 -3.37 -39.77
CA ALA A 26 -6.44 -1.95 -39.50
C ALA A 26 -6.93 -1.68 -38.06
N ILE A 27 -7.89 -2.47 -37.57
CA ILE A 27 -8.34 -2.38 -36.15
C ILE A 27 -7.24 -2.92 -35.22
N LEU A 28 -6.64 -4.06 -35.55
CA LEU A 28 -5.63 -4.70 -34.72
C LEU A 28 -4.42 -3.78 -34.49
N LYS A 29 -3.99 -3.02 -35.50
CA LYS A 29 -2.90 -2.02 -35.40
C LYS A 29 -3.18 -0.89 -34.37
N THR A 30 -4.45 -0.70 -33.96
CA THR A 30 -4.83 0.28 -32.92
C THR A 30 -4.92 -0.34 -31.53
N GLN A 31 -4.89 -1.67 -31.43
CA GLN A 31 -4.96 -2.39 -30.15
C GLN A 31 -3.58 -2.58 -29.57
N PHE A 32 -3.46 -2.50 -28.27
CA PHE A 32 -2.18 -2.75 -27.57
C PHE A 32 -2.28 -3.75 -26.42
N PHE A 33 -3.49 -4.19 -26.02
CA PHE A 33 -3.66 -5.27 -25.05
C PHE A 33 -3.54 -6.64 -25.72
N LEU A 34 -2.31 -7.01 -26.09
CA LEU A 34 -1.99 -8.32 -26.64
C LEU A 34 -1.10 -9.06 -25.62
N TYR A 35 -1.46 -10.30 -25.39
CA TYR A 35 -0.71 -11.21 -24.52
C TYR A 35 0.26 -12.09 -25.32
N ASP A 36 1.11 -12.81 -24.62
CA ASP A 36 2.16 -13.63 -25.25
C ASP A 36 1.61 -14.63 -26.27
N GLU A 37 0.41 -15.18 -26.01
CA GLU A 37 -0.27 -16.10 -26.93
C GLU A 37 -0.66 -15.42 -28.25
N ASP A 38 -1.27 -14.23 -28.15
CA ASP A 38 -1.65 -13.43 -29.31
C ASP A 38 -0.45 -13.02 -30.15
N MET A 39 0.58 -12.53 -29.45
CA MET A 39 1.84 -12.15 -30.10
C MET A 39 2.53 -13.33 -30.77
N ASN A 40 2.53 -14.52 -30.14
CA ASN A 40 3.08 -15.72 -30.73
C ASN A 40 2.28 -16.25 -31.94
N ARG A 41 0.95 -16.05 -31.96
CA ARG A 41 0.14 -16.37 -33.13
C ARG A 41 0.52 -15.49 -34.34
N LEU A 42 0.68 -14.16 -34.11
CA LEU A 42 1.13 -13.24 -35.17
C LEU A 42 2.56 -13.59 -35.66
N LYS A 43 3.46 -13.93 -34.73
CA LYS A 43 4.82 -14.40 -35.06
C LYS A 43 4.81 -15.65 -35.94
N LYS A 44 4.03 -16.67 -35.57
CA LYS A 44 3.89 -17.91 -36.37
C LYS A 44 3.35 -17.62 -37.77
N ALA A 45 2.33 -16.78 -37.89
CA ALA A 45 1.76 -16.39 -39.17
C ALA A 45 2.78 -15.64 -40.06
N TYR A 46 3.54 -14.71 -39.47
CA TYR A 46 4.63 -14.02 -40.16
C TYR A 46 5.70 -14.99 -40.65
N GLN A 47 6.14 -15.92 -39.80
CA GLN A 47 7.13 -16.93 -40.17
C GLN A 47 6.62 -17.89 -41.26
N SER A 48 5.32 -18.05 -41.39
CA SER A 48 4.68 -18.80 -42.49
C SER A 48 4.48 -17.96 -43.77
N GLY A 49 4.99 -16.74 -43.82
CA GLY A 49 4.96 -15.87 -45.01
C GLY A 49 3.68 -15.01 -45.11
N ASN A 50 2.86 -14.87 -44.06
CA ASN A 50 1.68 -14.02 -44.10
C ASN A 50 2.05 -12.52 -44.09
N ASN A 51 1.76 -11.82 -45.17
CA ASN A 51 2.09 -10.40 -45.32
C ASN A 51 1.30 -9.48 -44.43
N ILE A 52 0.06 -9.84 -44.08
CA ILE A 52 -0.79 -9.03 -43.17
C ILE A 52 -0.22 -9.11 -41.74
N ALA A 53 0.21 -10.29 -41.31
CA ALA A 53 0.90 -10.43 -40.03
C ALA A 53 2.21 -9.61 -39.98
N LYS A 54 2.94 -9.55 -41.09
CA LYS A 54 4.12 -8.68 -41.23
C LYS A 54 3.77 -7.20 -41.03
N GLU A 55 2.77 -6.71 -41.77
CA GLU A 55 2.27 -5.32 -41.66
C GLU A 55 1.83 -4.95 -40.24
N VAL A 56 1.15 -5.87 -39.53
CA VAL A 56 0.73 -5.67 -38.15
C VAL A 56 1.96 -5.59 -37.23
N LEU A 57 2.92 -6.50 -37.39
CA LEU A 57 4.15 -6.46 -36.61
C LEU A 57 5.01 -5.21 -36.88
N GLU A 58 5.09 -4.74 -38.13
CA GLU A 58 5.76 -3.49 -38.47
C GLU A 58 5.08 -2.27 -37.82
N SER A 59 3.74 -2.25 -37.80
CA SER A 59 2.98 -1.21 -37.09
C SER A 59 3.28 -1.21 -35.58
N TYR A 60 3.37 -2.40 -34.97
CA TYR A 60 3.70 -2.53 -33.56
C TYR A 60 5.16 -2.15 -33.27
N ALA A 61 6.11 -2.55 -34.10
CA ALA A 61 7.51 -2.17 -33.98
C ALA A 61 7.69 -0.63 -34.02
N ASN A 62 6.88 0.06 -34.83
CA ASN A 62 6.86 1.52 -34.90
C ASN A 62 5.94 2.18 -33.85
N ALA A 63 5.33 1.39 -32.96
CA ALA A 63 4.37 1.84 -31.94
C ALA A 63 3.30 2.80 -32.50
N GLU A 64 2.72 2.48 -33.67
CA GLU A 64 1.72 3.35 -34.33
C GLU A 64 0.48 3.59 -33.48
N PHE A 65 0.09 2.64 -32.61
CA PHE A 65 -0.98 2.78 -31.61
C PHE A 65 -0.76 3.94 -30.65
N PHE A 66 0.50 4.37 -30.48
CA PHE A 66 0.89 5.50 -29.63
C PHE A 66 1.31 6.72 -30.43
N THR A 67 2.14 6.57 -31.49
CA THR A 67 2.65 7.69 -32.27
C THR A 67 1.57 8.46 -33.02
N LYS A 68 0.44 7.82 -33.31
CA LYS A 68 -0.73 8.45 -33.95
C LYS A 68 -1.67 9.17 -32.96
N LEU A 69 -1.44 9.08 -31.65
CA LEU A 69 -2.20 9.86 -30.66
C LEU A 69 -1.80 11.34 -30.72
N PRO A 70 -2.73 12.26 -30.43
CA PRO A 70 -2.40 13.68 -30.33
C PRO A 70 -1.40 13.92 -29.19
N ASP A 71 -0.58 14.95 -29.35
CA ASP A 71 0.31 15.40 -28.29
C ASP A 71 -0.48 16.04 -27.13
N VAL A 72 0.16 16.12 -25.97
CA VAL A 72 -0.40 16.81 -24.82
C VAL A 72 -0.48 18.31 -25.13
N ASP A 73 -1.59 18.95 -24.80
CA ASP A 73 -1.78 20.39 -25.02
C ASP A 73 -0.64 21.20 -24.38
N GLU A 74 -0.03 22.10 -25.13
CA GLU A 74 1.06 22.98 -24.63
C GLU A 74 0.57 23.89 -23.48
N LYS A 75 -0.66 24.39 -23.59
CA LYS A 75 -1.28 25.27 -22.59
C LYS A 75 -2.63 24.71 -22.14
N ILE A 76 -2.71 24.32 -20.88
CA ILE A 76 -3.94 23.80 -20.27
C ILE A 76 -4.51 24.90 -19.36
N LYS A 77 -5.66 25.43 -19.73
CA LYS A 77 -6.39 26.38 -18.90
C LYS A 77 -7.06 25.64 -17.75
N VAL A 78 -6.83 26.07 -16.53
CA VAL A 78 -7.42 25.47 -15.33
C VAL A 78 -8.08 26.56 -14.48
N VAL A 79 -9.13 26.15 -13.76
CA VAL A 79 -9.75 26.93 -12.71
C VAL A 79 -9.64 26.16 -11.39
N THR A 80 -9.23 26.82 -10.34
CA THR A 80 -8.97 26.17 -9.06
C THR A 80 -10.23 25.84 -8.29
N TYR A 81 -10.26 24.71 -7.61
CA TYR A 81 -11.22 24.37 -6.57
C TYR A 81 -10.48 23.93 -5.30
N VAL A 82 -10.63 24.69 -4.23
CA VAL A 82 -10.02 24.38 -2.94
C VAL A 82 -10.87 23.35 -2.21
N ALA A 83 -10.40 22.10 -2.16
CA ALA A 83 -11.11 21.01 -1.50
C ALA A 83 -11.17 21.20 0.03
N GLY A 84 -10.15 21.86 0.59
CA GLY A 84 -10.04 22.18 2.00
C GLY A 84 -8.70 22.82 2.34
N VAL A 85 -8.59 23.33 3.57
CA VAL A 85 -7.37 23.84 4.17
C VAL A 85 -6.74 22.74 5.02
N GLY A 86 -5.45 22.50 4.83
CA GLY A 86 -4.73 21.36 5.42
C GLY A 86 -4.70 20.13 4.51
N ASP A 87 -4.30 19.01 5.07
CA ASP A 87 -4.18 17.74 4.33
C ASP A 87 -5.55 17.26 3.84
N ILE A 88 -5.63 16.91 2.58
CA ILE A 88 -6.79 16.25 1.99
C ILE A 88 -6.58 14.75 2.03
N SER A 89 -7.34 14.07 2.87
CA SER A 89 -7.26 12.62 2.99
C SER A 89 -7.98 11.91 1.83
N THR A 90 -7.53 10.70 1.53
CA THR A 90 -8.25 9.83 0.59
C THR A 90 -9.62 9.42 1.12
N ASP A 91 -9.89 9.52 2.44
CA ASP A 91 -11.22 9.31 3.00
C ASP A 91 -12.21 10.42 2.62
N LEU A 92 -11.76 11.68 2.51
CA LEU A 92 -12.59 12.77 2.00
C LEU A 92 -12.98 12.54 0.53
N LEU A 93 -12.09 11.92 -0.24
CA LEU A 93 -12.31 11.65 -1.67
C LEU A 93 -13.09 10.33 -1.90
N SER A 94 -12.92 9.36 -1.03
CA SER A 94 -13.51 8.01 -1.13
C SER A 94 -13.62 7.41 0.28
N PRO A 95 -14.72 7.67 1.01
CA PRO A 95 -14.89 7.25 2.39
C PRO A 95 -14.76 5.73 2.58
N GLY A 96 -14.12 5.33 3.70
CA GLY A 96 -13.98 3.93 4.07
C GLY A 96 -15.31 3.24 4.35
N SER A 97 -16.29 3.97 4.90
CA SER A 97 -17.66 3.51 5.12
C SER A 97 -18.37 3.05 3.84
N ASP A 98 -18.02 3.64 2.70
CA ASP A 98 -18.62 3.36 1.40
C ASP A 98 -17.76 2.40 0.55
N ALA A 99 -16.85 1.67 1.18
CA ALA A 99 -15.94 0.76 0.50
C ALA A 99 -16.67 -0.31 -0.35
N HIS A 100 -17.89 -0.70 0.06
CA HIS A 100 -18.73 -1.66 -0.66
C HIS A 100 -19.15 -1.19 -2.07
N SER A 101 -19.25 0.12 -2.30
CA SER A 101 -19.69 0.69 -3.59
C SER A 101 -18.54 0.98 -4.57
N ARG A 102 -17.27 0.79 -4.19
CA ARG A 102 -16.08 1.17 -5.00
C ARG A 102 -16.03 0.53 -6.39
N SER A 103 -16.59 -0.66 -6.54
CA SER A 103 -16.66 -1.33 -7.84
C SER A 103 -17.73 -0.74 -8.78
N ASP A 104 -18.57 0.16 -8.31
CA ASP A 104 -19.50 0.95 -9.12
C ASP A 104 -19.06 2.42 -9.09
N ARG A 105 -18.34 2.84 -10.13
CA ARG A 105 -17.71 4.18 -10.18
C ARG A 105 -18.72 5.32 -10.10
N GLU A 106 -19.91 5.15 -10.71
CA GLU A 106 -20.95 6.19 -10.71
C GLU A 106 -21.62 6.30 -9.33
N LEU A 107 -21.93 5.16 -8.74
CA LEU A 107 -22.50 5.12 -7.39
C LEU A 107 -21.49 5.65 -6.37
N HIS A 108 -20.25 5.17 -6.44
CA HIS A 108 -19.20 5.57 -5.50
C HIS A 108 -18.79 7.04 -5.68
N GLY A 109 -18.89 7.60 -6.86
CA GLY A 109 -18.66 9.03 -7.12
C GLY A 109 -19.51 9.95 -6.26
N LYS A 110 -20.72 9.52 -5.89
CA LYS A 110 -21.62 10.27 -5.00
C LYS A 110 -21.10 10.38 -3.55
N CYS A 111 -20.16 9.55 -3.16
CA CYS A 111 -19.57 9.59 -1.82
C CYS A 111 -18.50 10.68 -1.65
N MET A 112 -18.02 11.29 -2.74
CA MET A 112 -16.97 12.32 -2.69
C MET A 112 -17.35 13.45 -1.75
N PHE A 113 -16.37 13.95 -0.99
CA PHE A 113 -16.56 14.91 0.09
C PHE A 113 -17.48 14.43 1.22
N GLU A 114 -17.44 13.10 1.52
CA GLU A 114 -18.29 12.50 2.55
C GLU A 114 -19.79 12.82 2.35
N HIS A 115 -20.26 12.66 1.10
CA HIS A 115 -21.63 12.98 0.68
C HIS A 115 -22.04 14.45 0.81
N ASN A 116 -21.09 15.37 0.91
CA ASN A 116 -21.39 16.80 1.02
C ASN A 116 -21.94 17.36 -0.31
N LEU A 117 -23.26 17.41 -0.42
CA LEU A 117 -23.97 17.88 -1.61
C LEU A 117 -23.66 19.36 -1.95
N GLU A 118 -23.35 20.18 -0.95
CA GLU A 118 -23.05 21.59 -1.20
C GLU A 118 -21.72 21.73 -1.96
N LYS A 119 -20.67 21.01 -1.51
CA LYS A 119 -19.37 20.97 -2.21
C LYS A 119 -19.49 20.37 -3.60
N GLN A 120 -20.28 19.31 -3.77
CA GLN A 120 -20.53 18.69 -5.07
C GLN A 120 -21.26 19.66 -6.02
N ASN A 121 -22.27 20.38 -5.51
CA ASN A 121 -22.99 21.39 -6.28
C ASN A 121 -22.10 22.60 -6.62
N GLU A 122 -21.18 22.96 -5.77
CA GLU A 122 -20.20 24.03 -6.03
C GLU A 122 -19.28 23.66 -7.20
N LEU A 123 -18.76 22.42 -7.23
CA LEU A 123 -18.00 21.91 -8.39
C LEU A 123 -18.79 21.99 -9.68
N THR A 124 -20.04 21.55 -9.65
CA THR A 124 -20.93 21.59 -10.82
C THR A 124 -21.19 23.03 -11.30
N ARG A 125 -21.36 23.96 -10.37
CA ARG A 125 -21.50 25.41 -10.70
C ARG A 125 -20.23 25.96 -11.31
N LEU A 126 -19.06 25.57 -10.78
CA LEU A 126 -17.77 26.00 -11.29
C LEU A 126 -17.53 25.52 -12.72
N GLN A 127 -17.85 24.25 -13.01
CA GLN A 127 -17.76 23.68 -14.39
C GLN A 127 -18.62 24.44 -15.39
N LYS A 128 -19.87 24.78 -15.00
CA LYS A 128 -20.78 25.56 -15.83
C LYS A 128 -20.29 26.98 -16.09
N LYS A 129 -19.66 27.58 -15.09
CA LYS A 129 -19.11 28.95 -15.18
C LYS A 129 -17.89 29.03 -16.07
N TYR A 130 -17.06 27.98 -16.09
CA TYR A 130 -15.79 27.92 -16.83
C TYR A 130 -15.75 26.73 -17.83
N PRO A 131 -16.60 26.70 -18.84
CA PRO A 131 -16.78 25.51 -19.72
C PRO A 131 -15.52 25.18 -20.54
N ASN A 132 -14.62 26.16 -20.76
CA ASN A 132 -13.38 26.01 -21.53
C ASN A 132 -12.14 25.78 -20.67
N SER A 133 -12.29 25.70 -19.34
CA SER A 133 -11.20 25.44 -18.41
C SER A 133 -11.43 24.11 -17.70
N ARG A 134 -10.33 23.43 -17.40
CA ARG A 134 -10.38 22.22 -16.55
C ARG A 134 -10.36 22.65 -15.07
N ILE A 135 -10.94 21.84 -14.20
CA ILE A 135 -10.84 22.09 -12.77
C ILE A 135 -9.54 21.49 -12.23
N MET A 136 -8.83 22.23 -11.40
CA MET A 136 -7.71 21.78 -10.61
C MET A 136 -8.11 21.73 -9.14
N LEU A 137 -8.16 20.51 -8.58
CA LEU A 137 -8.49 20.28 -7.16
C LEU A 137 -7.27 20.53 -6.28
N ILE A 138 -7.38 21.38 -5.27
CA ILE A 138 -6.24 21.81 -4.47
C ILE A 138 -6.42 21.51 -2.98
N ALA A 139 -5.35 20.99 -2.34
CA ALA A 139 -5.16 20.99 -0.90
C ALA A 139 -4.40 22.28 -0.51
N GLU A 140 -5.11 23.28 0.05
CA GLU A 140 -4.50 24.51 0.51
C GLU A 140 -3.83 24.33 1.87
N LYS A 141 -2.59 24.81 2.04
CA LYS A 141 -1.77 24.62 3.25
C LYS A 141 -1.62 23.15 3.68
N GLY A 142 -1.69 22.20 2.72
CA GLY A 142 -1.67 20.77 3.00
C GLY A 142 -1.19 19.90 1.87
N THR A 143 -1.12 18.60 2.16
CA THR A 143 -0.74 17.53 1.23
C THR A 143 -2.00 16.92 0.62
N MET A 144 -2.02 16.75 -0.70
CA MET A 144 -3.12 16.09 -1.40
C MET A 144 -3.00 14.57 -1.31
N GLY A 145 -4.10 13.88 -0.98
CA GLY A 145 -4.22 12.43 -1.06
C GLY A 145 -3.53 11.65 0.06
N VAL A 146 -3.54 12.19 1.28
CA VAL A 146 -2.97 11.52 2.47
C VAL A 146 -3.84 10.34 2.87
N GLY A 147 -3.21 9.25 3.32
CA GLY A 147 -3.89 8.06 3.83
C GLY A 147 -3.74 6.85 2.93
N SER A 148 -4.80 6.07 2.76
CA SER A 148 -4.80 4.81 2.04
C SER A 148 -4.64 4.98 0.52
N SER A 149 -3.96 4.05 -0.15
CA SER A 149 -3.90 4.05 -1.62
C SER A 149 -5.26 3.62 -2.18
N ARG A 150 -6.03 4.58 -2.72
CA ARG A 150 -7.38 4.32 -3.21
C ARG A 150 -7.53 4.82 -4.63
N MET A 151 -7.49 3.90 -5.60
CA MET A 151 -7.89 4.19 -6.98
C MET A 151 -9.28 4.84 -7.02
N SER A 152 -10.20 4.39 -6.16
CA SER A 152 -11.54 4.97 -6.04
C SER A 152 -11.53 6.47 -5.71
N GLY A 153 -10.57 6.97 -4.93
CA GLY A 153 -10.42 8.39 -4.68
C GLY A 153 -10.07 9.18 -5.95
N VAL A 154 -9.12 8.67 -6.74
CA VAL A 154 -8.76 9.27 -8.04
C VAL A 154 -9.91 9.14 -9.05
N ASN A 155 -10.61 8.00 -9.07
CA ASN A 155 -11.79 7.80 -9.92
C ASN A 155 -12.91 8.79 -9.59
N ASN A 156 -13.16 9.06 -8.30
CA ASN A 156 -14.16 10.04 -7.87
C ASN A 156 -13.75 11.45 -8.30
N VAL A 157 -12.49 11.84 -8.11
CA VAL A 157 -11.98 13.12 -8.60
C VAL A 157 -12.12 13.18 -10.12
N ALA A 158 -11.76 12.12 -10.85
CA ALA A 158 -11.87 12.06 -12.30
C ALA A 158 -13.34 12.17 -12.80
N LEU A 159 -14.27 11.53 -12.09
CA LEU A 159 -15.71 11.62 -12.41
C LEU A 159 -16.23 13.05 -12.29
N TRP A 160 -15.82 13.78 -11.24
CA TRP A 160 -16.32 15.12 -10.97
C TRP A 160 -15.60 16.21 -11.76
N ILE A 161 -14.30 16.09 -12.02
CA ILE A 161 -13.51 17.18 -12.60
C ILE A 161 -12.66 16.75 -13.80
N GLY A 162 -12.67 15.48 -14.16
CA GLY A 162 -11.91 14.96 -15.28
C GLY A 162 -12.46 15.38 -16.64
N LYS A 163 -11.66 15.21 -17.68
CA LYS A 163 -12.08 15.38 -19.06
C LYS A 163 -12.13 14.00 -19.73
N GLN A 164 -13.29 13.63 -20.24
CA GLN A 164 -13.41 12.42 -21.03
C GLN A 164 -12.63 12.61 -22.34
N ALA A 165 -11.60 11.80 -22.56
CA ALA A 165 -10.71 11.98 -23.71
C ALA A 165 -11.27 11.35 -24.99
N SER A 166 -11.81 10.14 -24.91
CA SER A 166 -12.47 9.48 -26.07
C SER A 166 -13.32 8.29 -25.60
N PRO A 167 -14.52 8.11 -26.17
CA PRO A 167 -15.34 6.93 -25.90
C PRO A 167 -14.76 5.64 -26.52
N TYR A 168 -13.75 5.75 -27.40
CA TYR A 168 -13.16 4.62 -28.13
C TYR A 168 -11.84 4.12 -27.51
N VAL A 169 -11.24 4.86 -26.58
CA VAL A 169 -10.05 4.44 -25.85
C VAL A 169 -10.43 4.22 -24.40
N PRO A 170 -10.59 2.96 -23.97
CA PRO A 170 -11.21 2.63 -22.67
C PRO A 170 -10.47 3.16 -21.45
N PHE A 171 -9.23 3.60 -21.60
CA PHE A 171 -8.34 4.05 -20.52
C PHE A 171 -8.13 5.56 -20.47
N ILE A 172 -8.43 6.28 -21.55
CA ILE A 172 -8.39 7.76 -21.54
C ILE A 172 -9.71 8.27 -20.93
N ASN A 173 -10.15 7.68 -19.86
CA ASN A 173 -11.28 8.18 -19.12
C ASN A 173 -10.75 9.09 -18.04
N TYR A 174 -10.99 10.40 -18.17
CA TYR A 174 -10.85 11.32 -17.06
C TYR A 174 -9.41 11.51 -16.57
N ALA A 175 -8.66 12.40 -17.14
CA ALA A 175 -7.37 12.85 -16.59
C ALA A 175 -7.62 13.91 -15.49
N PRO A 176 -7.64 13.56 -14.19
CA PRO A 176 -7.83 14.54 -13.12
C PRO A 176 -6.63 15.45 -13.01
N ILE A 177 -6.83 16.69 -12.56
CA ILE A 177 -5.75 17.61 -12.18
C ILE A 177 -5.86 17.88 -10.69
N VAL A 178 -4.81 17.55 -9.97
CA VAL A 178 -4.75 17.70 -8.51
C VAL A 178 -3.48 18.41 -8.10
N ALA A 179 -3.53 19.18 -7.03
CA ALA A 179 -2.37 19.90 -6.50
C ALA A 179 -2.38 19.96 -4.98
N GLY A 180 -1.20 20.10 -4.38
CA GLY A 180 -1.05 20.33 -2.96
C GLY A 180 0.06 21.34 -2.67
N THR A 181 -0.19 22.29 -1.78
CA THR A 181 0.81 23.28 -1.42
C THR A 181 1.94 22.72 -0.57
N ASN A 182 1.69 21.62 0.14
CA ASN A 182 2.73 20.80 0.81
C ASN A 182 3.03 19.51 0.04
N GLY A 183 2.68 19.48 -1.25
CA GLY A 183 2.92 18.36 -2.14
C GLY A 183 1.75 17.38 -2.24
N ILE A 184 2.02 16.25 -2.85
CA ILE A 184 1.07 15.15 -3.05
C ILE A 184 1.64 13.91 -2.39
N SER A 185 0.78 13.14 -1.71
CA SER A 185 1.19 11.84 -1.16
C SER A 185 1.76 10.94 -2.25
N PRO A 186 2.93 10.31 -2.08
CA PRO A 186 3.59 9.54 -3.12
C PRO A 186 2.73 8.44 -3.74
N ILE A 187 1.96 7.72 -2.91
CA ILE A 187 1.07 6.66 -3.39
C ILE A 187 -0.09 7.24 -4.20
N PHE A 188 -0.67 8.35 -3.74
CA PHE A 188 -1.75 9.03 -4.46
C PHE A 188 -1.26 9.60 -5.80
N LEU A 189 -0.06 10.18 -5.82
CA LEU A 189 0.57 10.67 -7.05
C LEU A 189 0.77 9.54 -8.08
N THR A 190 1.27 8.38 -7.64
CA THR A 190 1.41 7.20 -8.51
C THR A 190 0.06 6.80 -9.10
N THR A 191 -1.00 6.81 -8.29
CA THR A 191 -2.36 6.48 -8.76
C THR A 191 -2.88 7.52 -9.78
N VAL A 192 -2.58 8.80 -9.59
CA VAL A 192 -2.90 9.86 -10.58
C VAL A 192 -2.13 9.63 -11.87
N ASP A 193 -0.83 9.32 -11.79
CA ASP A 193 0.01 9.05 -12.97
C ASP A 193 -0.49 7.82 -13.76
N VAL A 194 -0.89 6.74 -13.07
CA VAL A 194 -1.48 5.53 -13.69
C VAL A 194 -2.71 5.85 -14.54
N THR A 195 -3.50 6.83 -14.13
CA THR A 195 -4.70 7.26 -14.87
C THR A 195 -4.43 8.31 -15.96
N GLY A 196 -3.18 8.69 -16.18
CA GLY A 196 -2.80 9.78 -17.09
C GLY A 196 -3.20 11.17 -16.57
N GLY A 197 -3.46 11.29 -15.26
CA GLY A 197 -3.78 12.54 -14.60
C GLY A 197 -2.55 13.45 -14.40
N ILE A 198 -2.79 14.65 -13.89
CA ILE A 198 -1.75 15.65 -13.62
C ILE A 198 -1.70 15.93 -12.12
N GLY A 199 -0.62 15.53 -11.48
CA GLY A 199 -0.32 15.85 -10.08
C GLY A 199 0.71 16.95 -9.99
N ILE A 200 0.38 18.07 -9.33
CA ILE A 200 1.24 19.25 -9.24
C ILE A 200 1.66 19.49 -7.79
N ASP A 201 2.95 19.41 -7.53
CA ASP A 201 3.55 19.83 -6.27
C ASP A 201 3.80 21.34 -6.28
N LEU A 202 3.08 22.07 -5.42
CA LEU A 202 3.16 23.53 -5.30
C LEU A 202 4.11 23.99 -4.18
N LYS A 203 4.93 23.12 -3.58
CA LYS A 203 5.88 23.49 -2.52
C LYS A 203 6.78 24.67 -2.91
N ASN A 204 7.18 24.73 -4.18
CA ASN A 204 8.04 25.81 -4.67
C ASN A 204 7.30 27.13 -4.85
N TRP A 205 5.99 27.13 -4.89
CA TRP A 205 5.21 28.38 -4.89
C TRP A 205 5.36 29.14 -3.59
N VAL A 206 5.28 28.47 -2.47
CA VAL A 206 5.44 29.06 -1.12
C VAL A 206 6.84 29.60 -0.90
N LYS A 207 7.89 29.00 -1.52
CA LYS A 207 9.29 29.44 -1.36
C LYS A 207 9.66 30.71 -2.16
N LYS A 208 8.92 31.09 -3.20
CA LYS A 208 9.21 32.28 -4.03
C LYS A 208 8.86 33.63 -3.42
N LYS A 209 8.44 33.68 -2.18
CA LYS A 209 8.03 34.90 -1.50
C LYS A 209 9.15 35.85 -1.05
N TYR A 210 10.38 35.40 -1.20
CA TYR A 210 11.53 36.21 -0.83
C TYR A 210 12.34 36.59 -2.09
N PRO A 211 12.09 37.79 -2.65
CA PRO A 211 12.73 38.21 -3.91
C PRO A 211 14.25 38.19 -3.90
N ASN A 212 14.88 38.17 -2.72
CA ASN A 212 16.33 38.22 -2.56
C ASN A 212 16.87 37.14 -1.57
N GLY A 213 16.11 36.06 -1.30
CA GLY A 213 16.55 34.98 -0.42
C GLY A 213 16.59 35.33 1.08
N ALA A 214 16.15 36.52 1.46
CA ALA A 214 16.06 36.97 2.85
C ALA A 214 14.60 36.95 3.34
N ALA A 215 14.35 36.28 4.47
CA ALA A 215 13.04 36.32 5.11
C ALA A 215 12.72 37.77 5.53
N VAL A 216 11.51 38.23 5.25
CA VAL A 216 10.99 39.44 5.87
C VAL A 216 10.60 39.08 7.30
N LEU A 217 11.26 39.69 8.26
CA LEU A 217 11.00 39.46 9.66
C LEU A 217 10.00 40.49 10.20
N ASP A 218 9.14 40.07 11.12
CA ASP A 218 8.29 40.97 11.86
C ASP A 218 9.08 41.77 12.94
N LYS A 219 8.40 42.59 13.70
CA LYS A 219 8.98 43.38 14.80
C LYS A 219 9.62 42.54 15.92
N ASP A 220 9.25 41.28 16.00
CA ASP A 220 9.71 40.30 17.02
C ASP A 220 10.81 39.37 16.45
N GLY A 221 11.22 39.57 15.19
CA GLY A 221 12.27 38.80 14.52
C GLY A 221 11.80 37.47 13.93
N GLU A 222 10.51 37.21 13.97
CA GLU A 222 9.92 36.00 13.34
C GLU A 222 9.68 36.23 11.84
N ALA A 223 9.87 35.21 11.05
CA ALA A 223 9.65 35.29 9.61
C ALA A 223 8.16 35.55 9.31
N ILE A 224 7.87 36.73 8.76
CA ILE A 224 6.53 37.05 8.26
C ILE A 224 6.27 36.13 7.08
N LEU A 225 5.52 35.07 7.32
CA LEU A 225 4.87 34.27 6.28
C LEU A 225 3.65 35.08 5.78
N GLU A 226 3.89 36.21 5.10
CA GLU A 226 2.79 36.84 4.39
C GLU A 226 2.14 35.87 3.44
N GLU A 227 0.82 35.69 3.54
CA GLU A 227 -0.02 34.95 2.60
C GLU A 227 -0.09 35.66 1.24
N VAL A 228 0.96 35.52 0.40
CA VAL A 228 1.02 36.24 -0.87
C VAL A 228 -0.03 35.77 -1.85
N TYR A 229 -0.43 34.50 -1.81
CA TYR A 229 -1.57 33.99 -2.57
C TYR A 229 -2.27 32.88 -1.78
N SER A 230 -3.33 33.18 -1.06
CA SER A 230 -4.32 32.15 -0.77
C SER A 230 -4.96 31.79 -2.11
N ILE A 231 -4.80 30.53 -2.53
CA ILE A 231 -5.46 30.06 -3.74
C ILE A 231 -6.95 29.98 -3.45
N LYS A 232 -7.72 30.85 -4.05
CA LYS A 232 -9.18 30.85 -3.89
C LYS A 232 -9.82 29.98 -4.96
N THR A 233 -10.92 29.31 -4.60
CA THR A 233 -11.78 28.66 -5.59
C THR A 233 -12.19 29.67 -6.67
N GLY A 234 -12.06 29.29 -7.94
CA GLY A 234 -12.39 30.14 -9.07
C GLY A 234 -11.24 30.99 -9.62
N THR A 235 -10.01 30.79 -9.14
CA THR A 235 -8.82 31.42 -9.74
C THR A 235 -8.46 30.74 -11.05
N GLU A 236 -8.34 31.50 -12.15
CA GLU A 236 -7.94 30.99 -13.45
C GLU A 236 -6.41 30.95 -13.57
N LEU A 237 -5.88 29.78 -13.92
CA LEU A 237 -4.44 29.54 -14.10
C LEU A 237 -4.17 28.87 -15.46
N ILE A 238 -2.91 28.93 -15.88
CA ILE A 238 -2.44 28.25 -17.10
C ILE A 238 -1.28 27.33 -16.72
N ILE A 239 -1.45 26.05 -16.99
CA ILE A 239 -0.36 25.07 -16.97
C ILE A 239 0.29 25.08 -18.34
N ASN A 240 1.56 25.48 -18.43
CA ASN A 240 2.34 25.35 -19.65
C ASN A 240 3.19 24.09 -19.54
N THR A 241 2.85 23.06 -20.32
CA THR A 241 3.50 21.75 -20.29
C THR A 241 4.88 21.78 -20.97
N LYS A 242 5.10 22.72 -21.88
CA LYS A 242 6.38 22.89 -22.61
C LYS A 242 7.40 23.61 -21.74
N ASP A 243 7.03 24.76 -21.18
CA ASP A 243 7.90 25.52 -20.27
C ASP A 243 7.97 24.89 -18.88
N LYS A 244 7.02 23.97 -18.57
CA LYS A 244 6.88 23.30 -17.27
C LYS A 244 6.70 24.28 -16.12
N LYS A 245 5.84 25.26 -16.35
CA LYS A 245 5.55 26.35 -15.42
C LYS A 245 4.05 26.58 -15.26
N LEU A 246 3.67 27.09 -14.10
CA LEU A 246 2.30 27.51 -13.77
C LEU A 246 2.24 29.04 -13.85
N TYR A 247 1.17 29.57 -14.48
CA TYR A 247 0.96 31.01 -14.68
C TYR A 247 -0.40 31.46 -14.17
N HIS A 248 -0.44 32.71 -13.71
CA HIS A 248 -1.68 33.47 -13.49
C HIS A 248 -1.66 34.68 -14.43
N GLY A 249 -2.48 34.67 -15.49
CA GLY A 249 -2.32 35.58 -16.62
C GLY A 249 -0.95 35.42 -17.23
N ASP A 250 -0.19 36.52 -17.31
CA ASP A 250 1.19 36.53 -17.82
C ASP A 250 2.24 36.35 -16.70
N THR A 251 1.83 36.26 -15.44
CA THR A 251 2.74 36.14 -14.30
C THR A 251 3.09 34.67 -14.04
N GLU A 252 4.39 34.34 -14.10
CA GLU A 252 4.90 33.05 -13.67
C GLU A 252 4.77 32.89 -12.15
N LEU A 253 4.13 31.80 -11.72
CA LEU A 253 3.91 31.50 -10.30
C LEU A 253 5.00 30.56 -9.77
N CYS A 254 5.23 29.42 -10.44
CA CYS A 254 6.22 28.44 -10.00
C CYS A 254 6.62 27.48 -11.12
N ASP A 255 7.79 26.86 -10.93
CA ASP A 255 8.25 25.71 -11.71
C ASP A 255 7.50 24.45 -11.29
N ILE A 256 7.01 23.70 -12.27
CA ILE A 256 6.30 22.43 -12.12
C ILE A 256 6.92 21.31 -12.93
N SER A 257 8.22 21.42 -13.21
CA SER A 257 8.96 20.47 -14.07
C SER A 257 8.91 19.03 -13.57
N ALA A 258 8.86 18.82 -12.27
CA ALA A 258 8.71 17.48 -11.66
C ALA A 258 7.40 16.78 -12.03
N SER A 259 6.35 17.55 -12.40
CA SER A 259 5.06 17.03 -12.84
C SER A 259 5.02 16.69 -14.34
N PHE A 260 6.02 17.10 -15.11
CA PHE A 260 6.08 16.96 -16.58
C PHE A 260 7.40 16.34 -17.04
N THR A 261 7.79 15.24 -16.43
CA THR A 261 8.88 14.40 -16.94
C THR A 261 8.47 13.78 -18.29
N PRO A 262 9.42 13.40 -19.16
CA PRO A 262 9.10 12.74 -20.42
C PRO A 262 8.17 11.54 -20.25
N GLN A 263 8.38 10.72 -19.23
CA GLN A 263 7.55 9.55 -18.94
C GLN A 263 6.13 9.94 -18.53
N LYS A 264 5.94 10.97 -17.70
CA LYS A 264 4.61 11.45 -17.31
C LYS A 264 3.83 12.04 -18.50
N LEU A 265 4.53 12.76 -19.38
CA LEU A 265 3.93 13.24 -20.65
C LEU A 265 3.47 12.09 -21.54
N GLU A 266 4.21 10.98 -21.57
CA GLU A 266 3.75 9.76 -22.26
C GLU A 266 2.49 9.18 -21.63
N PHE A 267 2.44 9.09 -20.30
CA PHE A 267 1.24 8.60 -19.59
C PHE A 267 0.03 9.49 -19.89
N MET A 268 0.22 10.81 -19.85
CA MET A 268 -0.85 11.76 -20.19
C MET A 268 -1.32 11.57 -21.63
N ARG A 269 -0.38 11.45 -22.61
CA ARG A 269 -0.67 11.25 -24.02
C ARG A 269 -1.41 9.92 -24.27
N ALA A 270 -0.97 8.86 -23.62
CA ALA A 270 -1.53 7.52 -23.77
C ALA A 270 -2.82 7.28 -22.97
N GLY A 271 -3.17 8.21 -22.06
CA GLY A 271 -4.33 8.05 -21.16
C GLY A 271 -4.07 7.12 -19.99
N GLY A 272 -2.80 6.95 -19.60
CA GLY A 272 -2.37 6.18 -18.45
C GLY A 272 -1.16 5.30 -18.73
N SER A 273 -0.67 4.67 -17.68
CA SER A 273 0.54 3.82 -17.74
C SER A 273 0.32 2.49 -18.47
N TYR A 274 -0.89 1.95 -18.50
CA TYR A 274 -1.17 0.63 -19.10
C TYR A 274 -0.78 0.57 -20.57
N ALA A 275 -1.22 1.56 -21.35
CA ALA A 275 -0.89 1.65 -22.76
C ALA A 275 0.62 1.69 -23.02
N ILE A 276 1.38 2.34 -22.14
CA ILE A 276 2.83 2.42 -22.24
C ILE A 276 3.50 1.10 -21.87
N VAL A 277 3.07 0.43 -20.80
CA VAL A 277 3.65 -0.85 -20.38
C VAL A 277 3.42 -1.94 -21.44
N PHE A 278 2.16 -2.14 -21.83
CA PHE A 278 1.82 -3.09 -22.89
C PHE A 278 2.46 -2.71 -24.23
N GLY A 279 2.44 -1.42 -24.56
CA GLY A 279 3.00 -0.91 -25.80
C GLY A 279 4.52 -1.12 -25.93
N LYS A 280 5.30 -0.87 -24.88
CA LYS A 280 6.75 -1.16 -24.86
C LYS A 280 7.04 -2.65 -25.01
N LYS A 281 6.25 -3.53 -24.34
CA LYS A 281 6.36 -4.99 -24.48
C LYS A 281 6.08 -5.43 -25.92
N LEU A 282 4.98 -4.92 -26.48
CA LEU A 282 4.56 -5.21 -27.86
C LEU A 282 5.58 -4.74 -28.89
N GLN A 283 6.11 -3.52 -28.77
CA GLN A 283 7.14 -2.97 -29.63
C GLN A 283 8.42 -3.82 -29.61
N THR A 284 8.88 -4.18 -28.42
CA THR A 284 10.09 -5.00 -28.24
C THR A 284 9.91 -6.38 -28.89
N PHE A 285 8.76 -7.02 -28.66
CA PHE A 285 8.44 -8.33 -29.25
C PHE A 285 8.40 -8.26 -30.78
N ALA A 286 7.72 -7.25 -31.34
CA ALA A 286 7.57 -7.08 -32.78
C ALA A 286 8.93 -6.82 -33.45
N SER A 287 9.73 -5.92 -32.90
CA SER A 287 11.07 -5.61 -33.41
C SER A 287 11.98 -6.86 -33.41
N LYS A 288 12.00 -7.61 -32.29
CA LYS A 288 12.73 -8.87 -32.19
C LYS A 288 12.25 -9.90 -33.21
N THR A 289 10.93 -9.99 -33.43
CA THR A 289 10.34 -10.95 -34.38
C THR A 289 10.70 -10.60 -35.83
N LEU A 290 10.76 -9.31 -36.16
CA LEU A 290 11.15 -8.80 -37.47
C LEU A 290 12.66 -8.79 -37.69
N GLY A 291 13.48 -8.98 -36.64
CA GLY A 291 14.94 -8.90 -36.73
C GLY A 291 15.46 -7.49 -36.94
N ILE A 292 14.76 -6.47 -36.46
CA ILE A 292 15.14 -5.05 -36.58
C ILE A 292 15.52 -4.45 -35.22
N GLU A 293 16.29 -3.38 -35.20
CA GLU A 293 16.53 -2.58 -34.01
C GLU A 293 15.21 -1.93 -33.58
N THR A 294 14.92 -1.93 -32.26
CA THR A 294 13.70 -1.35 -31.71
C THR A 294 13.74 0.17 -31.91
N PRO A 295 12.80 0.77 -32.65
CA PRO A 295 12.76 2.22 -32.83
C PRO A 295 12.61 2.97 -31.51
N LYS A 296 13.29 4.10 -31.36
CA LYS A 296 13.24 4.95 -30.16
C LYS A 296 11.99 5.82 -30.18
N VAL A 297 10.83 5.22 -29.93
CA VAL A 297 9.53 5.90 -29.91
C VAL A 297 9.21 6.43 -28.52
N PHE A 298 9.41 5.60 -27.52
CA PHE A 298 9.11 5.96 -26.12
C PHE A 298 10.29 6.69 -25.48
N ALA A 299 9.98 7.57 -24.52
CA ALA A 299 10.99 8.27 -23.76
C ALA A 299 12.00 7.28 -23.17
N LEU A 300 13.26 7.66 -23.26
CA LEU A 300 14.32 6.92 -22.60
C LEU A 300 14.09 6.98 -21.10
N SER A 301 14.15 5.84 -20.46
CA SER A 301 14.16 5.76 -19.00
C SER A 301 15.35 6.56 -18.49
N LYS A 302 15.13 7.37 -17.46
CA LYS A 302 16.22 8.04 -16.77
C LYS A 302 17.12 6.98 -16.16
N GLU A 303 18.40 7.06 -16.44
CA GLU A 303 19.40 6.16 -15.88
C GLU A 303 20.41 6.99 -15.07
N VAL A 304 20.63 6.57 -13.85
CA VAL A 304 21.66 7.10 -12.97
C VAL A 304 22.68 6.00 -12.75
N SER A 305 23.93 6.26 -13.16
CA SER A 305 25.03 5.33 -12.95
C SER A 305 26.18 6.09 -12.30
N ASN A 306 26.57 5.67 -11.11
CA ASN A 306 27.67 6.24 -10.35
C ASN A 306 28.83 5.25 -10.31
N GLN A 307 29.83 5.44 -11.16
CA GLN A 307 30.99 4.55 -11.20
C GLN A 307 31.71 4.51 -9.85
N GLY A 308 32.00 3.30 -9.36
CA GLY A 308 32.72 3.07 -8.11
C GLY A 308 31.88 3.19 -6.84
N GLN A 309 30.60 3.52 -6.95
CA GLN A 309 29.67 3.45 -5.82
C GLN A 309 29.09 2.03 -5.71
N GLY A 310 29.10 1.46 -4.50
CA GLY A 310 28.42 0.20 -4.22
C GLY A 310 26.92 0.37 -4.16
N LEU A 311 26.20 -0.75 -4.27
CA LEU A 311 24.75 -0.81 -4.27
C LEU A 311 24.20 -0.98 -2.85
N THR A 312 23.17 -0.23 -2.53
CA THR A 312 22.30 -0.55 -1.37
C THR A 312 21.58 -1.87 -1.61
N ALA A 313 21.02 -2.47 -0.58
CA ALA A 313 20.28 -3.71 -0.73
C ALA A 313 19.05 -3.53 -1.65
N VAL A 314 18.39 -2.39 -1.54
CA VAL A 314 17.28 -2.01 -2.44
C VAL A 314 17.75 -1.93 -3.89
N GLU A 315 18.85 -1.22 -4.17
CA GLU A 315 19.38 -1.13 -5.53
C GLU A 315 19.72 -2.51 -6.09
N LYS A 316 20.25 -3.42 -5.26
CA LYS A 316 20.50 -4.81 -5.67
C LYS A 316 19.24 -5.56 -6.09
N ILE A 317 18.15 -5.44 -5.28
CA ILE A 317 16.85 -6.05 -5.61
C ILE A 317 16.33 -5.49 -6.93
N PHE A 318 16.38 -4.16 -7.10
CA PHE A 318 15.89 -3.52 -8.32
C PHE A 318 16.69 -3.92 -9.55
N ASN A 319 18.01 -3.94 -9.47
CA ASN A 319 18.86 -4.37 -10.59
C ASN A 319 18.65 -5.84 -10.96
N LYS A 320 18.44 -6.73 -9.98
CA LYS A 320 18.14 -8.14 -10.22
C LYS A 320 16.83 -8.34 -10.98
N ASN A 321 15.79 -7.60 -10.59
CA ASN A 321 14.45 -7.75 -11.16
C ASN A 321 14.17 -6.80 -12.33
N ALA A 322 15.15 -6.02 -12.78
CA ALA A 322 14.99 -5.05 -13.88
C ALA A 322 14.82 -5.75 -15.22
N VAL A 323 13.67 -5.54 -15.86
CA VAL A 323 13.35 -6.13 -17.18
C VAL A 323 14.25 -5.55 -18.26
N GLY A 324 14.97 -6.43 -18.93
CA GLY A 324 15.83 -6.06 -20.08
C GLY A 324 17.14 -5.36 -19.70
N LEU A 325 17.52 -5.34 -18.43
CA LEU A 325 18.82 -4.83 -18.00
C LEU A 325 19.92 -5.84 -18.33
N SER A 326 20.96 -5.40 -19.04
CA SER A 326 22.12 -6.26 -19.29
C SER A 326 22.97 -6.41 -18.03
N SER A 327 23.61 -7.54 -17.85
CA SER A 327 24.47 -7.83 -16.68
C SER A 327 25.68 -6.88 -16.52
N SER A 328 26.03 -6.15 -17.57
CA SER A 328 27.12 -5.15 -17.55
C SER A 328 26.67 -3.77 -17.09
N ARG A 329 25.37 -3.55 -16.92
CA ARG A 329 24.79 -2.25 -16.52
C ARG A 329 24.29 -2.32 -15.10
N VAL A 330 24.57 -1.24 -14.37
CA VAL A 330 24.15 -1.07 -12.97
C VAL A 330 23.42 0.26 -12.85
N LEU A 331 22.25 0.23 -12.23
CA LEU A 331 21.39 1.38 -12.03
C LEU A 331 21.33 1.75 -10.54
N HIS A 332 21.38 3.04 -10.26
CA HIS A 332 21.29 3.62 -8.93
C HIS A 332 19.96 4.34 -8.69
N ALA A 333 19.74 4.76 -7.44
CA ALA A 333 18.58 5.54 -7.04
C ALA A 333 18.33 6.73 -7.99
N GLY A 334 17.06 6.95 -8.32
CA GLY A 334 16.63 7.93 -9.33
C GLY A 334 16.54 7.40 -10.75
N SER A 335 16.99 6.16 -11.03
CA SER A 335 16.80 5.50 -12.33
C SER A 335 15.36 4.98 -12.46
N ASP A 336 14.75 5.15 -13.63
CA ASP A 336 13.44 4.56 -13.94
C ASP A 336 13.63 3.12 -14.41
N VAL A 337 12.93 2.19 -13.81
CA VAL A 337 13.02 0.76 -14.15
C VAL A 337 11.66 0.11 -14.32
N ARG A 338 11.59 -0.88 -15.21
CA ARG A 338 10.55 -1.90 -15.23
C ARG A 338 11.05 -3.09 -14.42
N LEU A 339 10.23 -3.60 -13.52
CA LEU A 339 10.57 -4.67 -12.59
C LEU A 339 9.68 -5.87 -12.80
N GLU A 340 10.25 -7.08 -12.75
CA GLU A 340 9.46 -8.29 -12.55
C GLU A 340 8.90 -8.29 -11.13
N VAL A 341 7.63 -8.67 -10.99
CA VAL A 341 6.90 -8.74 -9.72
C VAL A 341 6.68 -10.20 -9.35
N ASN A 342 7.19 -10.60 -8.19
CA ASN A 342 7.16 -11.99 -7.74
C ASN A 342 5.87 -12.34 -6.99
N ILE A 343 5.41 -11.46 -6.12
CA ILE A 343 4.23 -11.72 -5.28
C ILE A 343 3.24 -10.55 -5.43
N VAL A 344 1.96 -10.90 -5.59
CA VAL A 344 0.88 -9.91 -5.69
C VAL A 344 -0.18 -10.19 -4.64
N GLY A 345 -0.65 -9.16 -3.98
CA GLY A 345 -1.72 -9.24 -2.99
C GLY A 345 -2.85 -8.28 -3.26
N SER A 346 -4.06 -8.69 -2.92
CA SER A 346 -5.23 -7.82 -2.93
C SER A 346 -6.12 -8.11 -1.71
N GLN A 347 -7.01 -7.17 -1.38
CA GLN A 347 -7.99 -7.34 -0.33
C GLN A 347 -9.38 -6.89 -0.84
N ASP A 348 -10.44 -7.20 -0.11
CA ASP A 348 -11.81 -7.09 -0.59
C ASP A 348 -12.27 -5.67 -0.98
N THR A 349 -11.70 -4.61 -0.40
CA THR A 349 -12.03 -3.23 -0.80
C THR A 349 -11.33 -2.79 -2.10
N THR A 350 -10.36 -3.57 -2.60
CA THR A 350 -9.65 -3.32 -3.87
C THR A 350 -9.86 -4.46 -4.88
N GLY A 351 -10.15 -5.68 -4.44
CA GLY A 351 -10.21 -6.87 -5.28
C GLY A 351 -11.21 -6.79 -6.44
N LEU A 352 -12.42 -6.30 -6.18
CA LEU A 352 -13.41 -6.11 -7.24
C LEU A 352 -13.03 -5.03 -8.26
N MET A 353 -12.32 -3.98 -7.82
CA MET A 353 -11.77 -2.98 -8.72
C MET A 353 -10.62 -3.58 -9.54
N THR A 354 -9.75 -4.37 -8.92
CA THR A 354 -8.68 -5.12 -9.59
C THR A 354 -9.26 -6.05 -10.66
N SER A 355 -10.33 -6.79 -10.34
CA SER A 355 -11.05 -7.62 -11.31
C SER A 355 -11.54 -6.83 -12.53
N GLN A 356 -12.13 -5.66 -12.30
CA GLN A 356 -12.58 -4.79 -13.38
C GLN A 356 -11.43 -4.26 -14.24
N GLU A 357 -10.32 -3.87 -13.63
CA GLU A 357 -9.12 -3.44 -14.35
C GLU A 357 -8.55 -4.59 -15.21
N LEU A 358 -8.56 -5.83 -14.68
CA LEU A 358 -8.17 -7.02 -15.45
C LEU A 358 -9.11 -7.28 -16.63
N GLU A 359 -10.44 -7.15 -16.42
CA GLU A 359 -11.42 -7.25 -17.51
C GLU A 359 -11.18 -6.18 -18.58
N MET A 360 -10.88 -4.94 -18.17
CA MET A 360 -10.57 -3.86 -19.09
C MET A 360 -9.32 -4.13 -19.91
N MET A 361 -8.29 -4.73 -19.29
CA MET A 361 -7.06 -5.18 -19.96
C MET A 361 -7.27 -6.49 -20.74
N ALA A 362 -8.44 -7.10 -20.66
CA ALA A 362 -8.74 -8.39 -21.26
C ALA A 362 -7.84 -9.54 -20.76
N ALA A 363 -7.36 -9.45 -19.54
CA ALA A 363 -6.59 -10.52 -18.92
C ALA A 363 -7.53 -11.70 -18.60
N THR A 364 -7.09 -12.90 -18.92
CA THR A 364 -7.82 -14.15 -18.64
C THR A 364 -7.09 -15.04 -17.62
N LYS A 365 -5.84 -14.74 -17.33
CA LYS A 365 -5.00 -15.45 -16.38
C LYS A 365 -3.93 -14.54 -15.79
N ILE A 366 -3.34 -14.98 -14.68
CA ILE A 366 -2.18 -14.34 -14.08
C ILE A 366 -0.94 -14.58 -14.93
N SER A 367 -0.05 -13.60 -14.98
CA SER A 367 1.26 -13.75 -15.62
C SER A 367 2.09 -14.88 -14.95
N PRO A 368 2.75 -15.74 -15.73
CA PRO A 368 3.61 -16.80 -15.19
C PRO A 368 4.88 -16.27 -14.48
N ILE A 369 5.15 -14.97 -14.54
CA ILE A 369 6.24 -14.32 -13.80
C ILE A 369 5.89 -14.22 -12.31
N VAL A 370 4.59 -14.14 -11.97
CA VAL A 370 4.12 -14.04 -10.59
C VAL A 370 4.17 -15.40 -9.92
N ASP A 371 5.07 -15.55 -8.93
CA ASP A 371 5.25 -16.79 -8.17
C ASP A 371 4.04 -17.11 -7.28
N GLY A 372 3.33 -16.09 -6.80
CA GLY A 372 2.13 -16.25 -5.97
C GLY A 372 1.25 -15.01 -5.94
N ALA A 373 -0.06 -15.22 -5.95
CA ALA A 373 -1.04 -14.15 -5.83
C ALA A 373 -2.11 -14.51 -4.79
N TYR A 374 -2.38 -13.59 -3.86
CA TYR A 374 -3.30 -13.79 -2.75
C TYR A 374 -4.40 -12.74 -2.73
N GLN A 375 -5.64 -13.20 -2.50
CA GLN A 375 -6.79 -12.33 -2.27
C GLN A 375 -7.36 -12.56 -0.87
N SER A 376 -7.44 -11.48 -0.08
CA SER A 376 -8.02 -11.47 1.26
C SER A 376 -9.41 -10.83 1.29
N GLY A 377 -10.22 -11.23 2.26
CA GLY A 377 -11.47 -10.58 2.66
C GLY A 377 -11.37 -9.81 3.99
N CYS A 378 -10.16 -9.47 4.44
CA CYS A 378 -9.91 -9.00 5.81
C CYS A 378 -10.49 -7.63 6.16
N HIS A 379 -10.98 -6.86 5.19
CA HIS A 379 -11.48 -5.51 5.43
C HIS A 379 -13.00 -5.43 5.59
N THR A 380 -13.76 -6.13 4.77
CA THR A 380 -15.23 -6.01 4.76
C THR A 380 -15.98 -7.34 4.78
N ALA A 381 -15.36 -8.47 4.44
CA ALA A 381 -16.04 -9.76 4.37
C ALA A 381 -16.60 -10.24 5.72
N SER A 382 -16.01 -9.82 6.82
CA SER A 382 -16.50 -10.10 8.16
C SER A 382 -17.55 -9.09 8.65
N VAL A 383 -17.82 -8.05 7.86
CA VAL A 383 -18.86 -7.06 8.17
C VAL A 383 -20.22 -7.59 7.72
N TRP A 384 -21.17 -7.64 8.62
CA TRP A 384 -22.56 -8.06 8.35
C TRP A 384 -23.41 -6.90 7.80
N ASP A 385 -22.84 -6.07 6.95
CA ASP A 385 -23.60 -5.16 6.12
C ASP A 385 -24.11 -5.92 4.89
N SER A 386 -25.41 -5.87 4.62
CA SER A 386 -26.04 -6.49 3.46
C SER A 386 -25.36 -6.12 2.14
N LYS A 387 -24.85 -4.88 2.04
CA LYS A 387 -24.15 -4.38 0.85
C LYS A 387 -22.75 -4.94 0.67
N ALA A 388 -22.02 -5.19 1.77
CA ALA A 388 -20.75 -5.89 1.72
C ALA A 388 -20.96 -7.35 1.31
N GLN A 389 -22.01 -7.99 1.80
CA GLN A 389 -22.40 -9.37 1.46
C GLN A 389 -22.71 -9.58 -0.03
N GLU A 390 -23.31 -8.61 -0.70
CA GLU A 390 -23.58 -8.67 -2.15
C GLU A 390 -22.30 -8.76 -3.00
N ASN A 391 -21.18 -8.28 -2.50
CA ASN A 391 -19.91 -8.31 -3.22
C ASN A 391 -19.15 -9.64 -3.07
N ILE A 392 -19.46 -10.44 -2.05
CA ILE A 392 -18.74 -11.70 -1.76
C ILE A 392 -18.78 -12.68 -2.95
N PRO A 393 -19.94 -12.98 -3.57
CA PRO A 393 -19.97 -13.90 -4.71
C PRO A 393 -19.11 -13.42 -5.89
N ARG A 394 -19.06 -12.11 -6.13
CA ARG A 394 -18.24 -11.52 -7.19
C ARG A 394 -16.76 -11.63 -6.89
N LEU A 395 -16.38 -11.40 -5.63
CA LEU A 395 -15.01 -11.56 -5.17
C LEU A 395 -14.56 -13.02 -5.27
N MET A 396 -15.41 -13.96 -4.86
CA MET A 396 -15.14 -15.40 -5.00
C MET A 396 -14.99 -15.85 -6.44
N LYS A 397 -15.83 -15.32 -7.33
CA LYS A 397 -15.69 -15.59 -8.76
C LYS A 397 -14.35 -15.08 -9.28
N PHE A 398 -13.92 -13.86 -8.89
CA PHE A 398 -12.61 -13.32 -9.26
C PHE A 398 -11.48 -14.22 -8.77
N MET A 399 -11.53 -14.65 -7.51
CA MET A 399 -10.49 -15.52 -6.94
C MET A 399 -10.39 -16.86 -7.69
N HIS A 400 -11.53 -17.44 -8.02
CA HIS A 400 -11.59 -18.69 -8.76
C HIS A 400 -11.11 -18.54 -10.20
N ASP A 401 -11.61 -17.55 -10.93
CA ASP A 401 -11.32 -17.37 -12.37
C ASP A 401 -9.82 -17.12 -12.63
N PHE A 402 -9.14 -16.50 -11.68
CA PHE A 402 -7.70 -16.20 -11.77
C PHE A 402 -6.81 -17.15 -10.95
N GLY A 403 -7.36 -18.16 -10.30
CA GLY A 403 -6.59 -19.15 -9.53
C GLY A 403 -5.80 -18.51 -8.38
N LEU A 404 -6.36 -17.49 -7.72
CA LEU A 404 -5.70 -16.80 -6.61
C LEU A 404 -5.64 -17.70 -5.37
N ILE A 405 -4.54 -17.61 -4.64
CA ILE A 405 -4.44 -18.22 -3.31
C ILE A 405 -5.52 -17.60 -2.44
N THR A 406 -6.38 -18.43 -1.90
CA THR A 406 -7.45 -18.01 -0.99
C THR A 406 -7.74 -19.12 -0.02
N ALA A 407 -7.93 -18.84 1.26
CA ALA A 407 -8.45 -19.87 2.14
C ALA A 407 -9.92 -20.05 1.81
N ARG A 408 -10.19 -21.19 1.37
CA ARG A 408 -11.51 -21.70 1.17
C ARG A 408 -11.86 -22.53 2.41
N ASP A 409 -12.88 -22.12 3.17
CA ASP A 409 -13.63 -23.11 3.91
C ASP A 409 -14.55 -23.80 2.89
N PRO A 410 -14.28 -25.05 2.53
CA PRO A 410 -15.12 -25.77 1.58
C PRO A 410 -16.55 -25.98 2.09
N LYS A 411 -16.82 -25.73 3.38
CA LYS A 411 -18.12 -25.86 4.02
C LYS A 411 -18.88 -24.54 4.10
N ASN A 412 -18.20 -23.40 3.93
CA ASN A 412 -18.84 -22.10 4.12
C ASN A 412 -18.51 -21.15 2.97
N ILE A 413 -19.38 -21.18 1.94
CA ILE A 413 -19.32 -20.29 0.76
C ILE A 413 -19.49 -18.79 1.12
N TYR A 414 -19.84 -18.45 2.35
CA TYR A 414 -20.12 -17.08 2.78
C TYR A 414 -18.94 -16.35 3.40
N PHE A 415 -17.81 -17.02 3.64
CA PHE A 415 -16.63 -16.39 4.22
C PHE A 415 -15.36 -16.64 3.40
N PRO A 416 -15.11 -15.80 2.36
CA PRO A 416 -13.77 -15.72 1.85
C PRO A 416 -12.91 -15.13 2.96
N MET A 417 -11.93 -15.88 3.38
CA MET A 417 -10.83 -15.58 4.26
C MET A 417 -10.71 -14.16 4.79
N THR A 418 -10.88 -14.07 6.07
CA THR A 418 -10.65 -12.83 6.79
C THR A 418 -9.20 -12.67 7.26
N ASP A 419 -8.34 -13.64 7.01
CA ASP A 419 -6.91 -13.58 7.33
C ASP A 419 -6.30 -12.28 6.80
N VAL A 420 -5.55 -11.59 7.66
CA VAL A 420 -4.96 -10.29 7.32
C VAL A 420 -3.99 -10.44 6.14
N ILE A 421 -4.28 -9.75 5.04
CA ILE A 421 -3.52 -9.82 3.78
C ILE A 421 -2.01 -9.79 4.00
N HIS A 422 -1.52 -8.87 4.84
CA HIS A 422 -0.09 -8.65 5.04
C HIS A 422 0.61 -9.84 5.70
N LYS A 423 -0.09 -10.55 6.59
CA LYS A 423 0.46 -11.75 7.25
C LYS A 423 0.61 -12.90 6.26
N VAL A 424 -0.42 -13.15 5.45
CA VAL A 424 -0.35 -14.19 4.42
C VAL A 424 0.71 -13.84 3.37
N LEU A 425 0.77 -12.58 2.90
CA LEU A 425 1.82 -12.16 1.97
C LEU A 425 3.22 -12.33 2.56
N ASN A 426 3.41 -12.03 3.85
CA ASN A 426 4.69 -12.23 4.51
C ASN A 426 5.06 -13.72 4.60
N ASP A 427 4.08 -14.60 4.81
CA ASP A 427 4.31 -16.04 4.86
C ASP A 427 4.64 -16.62 3.48
N ILE A 428 3.96 -16.19 2.41
CA ILE A 428 4.20 -16.66 1.04
C ILE A 428 5.37 -15.96 0.32
N THR A 429 5.93 -14.88 0.89
CA THR A 429 7.16 -14.27 0.37
C THR A 429 8.37 -15.07 0.84
N ILE A 430 9.01 -15.79 -0.06
CA ILE A 430 10.08 -16.76 0.23
C ILE A 430 11.46 -16.35 -0.31
N ASP A 431 11.56 -15.30 -1.10
CA ASP A 431 12.84 -14.76 -1.58
C ASP A 431 13.06 -13.35 -1.00
N ASP A 432 14.16 -13.14 -0.29
CA ASP A 432 14.59 -11.83 0.20
C ASP A 432 14.97 -10.85 -0.92
N TRP A 433 15.01 -11.32 -2.15
CA TRP A 433 15.21 -10.52 -3.37
C TRP A 433 13.90 -10.24 -4.14
N ALA A 434 12.76 -10.60 -3.57
CA ALA A 434 11.47 -10.46 -4.25
C ALA A 434 10.98 -9.01 -4.32
N ILE A 435 10.21 -8.70 -5.37
CA ILE A 435 9.36 -7.52 -5.51
C ILE A 435 7.92 -7.94 -5.23
N ILE A 436 7.28 -7.24 -4.29
CA ILE A 436 5.91 -7.50 -3.86
C ILE A 436 5.04 -6.27 -4.13
N ILE A 437 3.88 -6.47 -4.76
CA ILE A 437 2.87 -5.42 -4.98
C ILE A 437 1.59 -5.82 -4.26
N GLY A 438 1.06 -4.95 -3.42
CA GLY A 438 -0.18 -5.22 -2.70
C GLY A 438 -1.18 -4.07 -2.69
N GLY A 439 -2.45 -4.41 -2.79
CA GLY A 439 -3.58 -3.48 -2.84
C GLY A 439 -3.94 -2.84 -1.50
N ASP A 440 -2.95 -2.65 -0.64
CA ASP A 440 -3.09 -1.94 0.64
C ASP A 440 -1.83 -1.13 0.96
N SER A 441 -2.00 0.02 1.61
CA SER A 441 -0.89 0.93 1.97
C SER A 441 0.11 0.32 2.95
N HIS A 442 -0.31 -0.65 3.77
CA HIS A 442 0.53 -1.38 4.71
C HIS A 442 1.16 -2.64 4.10
N THR A 443 1.19 -2.78 2.79
CA THR A 443 1.94 -3.86 2.14
C THR A 443 3.42 -3.64 2.34
N ARG A 444 3.93 -4.23 3.41
CA ARG A 444 5.32 -4.19 3.88
C ARG A 444 5.68 -5.57 4.38
N MET A 445 6.82 -6.09 3.97
CA MET A 445 7.22 -7.46 4.29
C MET A 445 8.55 -7.48 5.02
N SER A 446 8.79 -8.54 5.76
CA SER A 446 10.09 -8.78 6.41
C SER A 446 11.13 -9.37 5.44
N LYS A 447 10.70 -9.84 4.29
CA LYS A 447 11.54 -10.40 3.20
C LYS A 447 11.16 -9.73 1.89
N GLY A 448 12.15 -9.43 1.04
CA GLY A 448 11.94 -8.69 -0.20
C GLY A 448 11.53 -7.24 0.03
N VAL A 449 11.23 -6.51 -1.03
CA VAL A 449 10.73 -5.15 -0.98
C VAL A 449 9.28 -5.09 -1.44
N ALA A 450 8.41 -4.55 -0.58
CA ALA A 450 6.97 -4.56 -0.80
C ALA A 450 6.40 -3.15 -0.90
N PHE A 451 5.54 -2.94 -1.88
CA PHE A 451 4.90 -1.66 -2.16
C PHE A 451 3.39 -1.75 -2.05
N GLY A 452 2.82 -0.87 -1.23
CA GLY A 452 1.39 -0.59 -1.29
C GLY A 452 1.03 0.10 -2.60
N ALA A 453 0.01 -0.41 -3.27
CA ALA A 453 -0.40 0.03 -4.59
C ALA A 453 -1.93 0.17 -4.70
N ASP A 454 -2.38 0.84 -5.74
CA ASP A 454 -3.78 0.91 -6.11
C ASP A 454 -4.22 -0.34 -6.91
N SER A 455 -5.55 -0.50 -7.10
CA SER A 455 -6.11 -1.66 -7.82
C SER A 455 -5.62 -1.79 -9.25
N GLY A 456 -5.33 -0.67 -9.91
CA GLY A 456 -4.83 -0.68 -11.28
C GLY A 456 -3.40 -1.17 -11.39
N THR A 457 -2.52 -0.74 -10.48
CA THR A 457 -1.14 -1.25 -10.38
C THR A 457 -1.12 -2.74 -10.02
N VAL A 458 -2.01 -3.16 -9.09
CA VAL A 458 -2.19 -4.59 -8.75
C VAL A 458 -2.64 -5.39 -9.96
N ALA A 459 -3.64 -4.90 -10.70
CA ALA A 459 -4.13 -5.56 -11.91
C ALA A 459 -3.04 -5.66 -12.99
N LEU A 460 -2.27 -4.60 -13.19
CA LEU A 460 -1.15 -4.60 -14.14
C LEU A 460 -0.09 -5.63 -13.75
N ALA A 461 0.27 -5.69 -12.46
CA ALA A 461 1.22 -6.68 -11.96
C ALA A 461 0.70 -8.13 -12.15
N LEU A 462 -0.58 -8.38 -11.88
CA LEU A 462 -1.21 -9.68 -12.14
C LEU A 462 -1.20 -10.04 -13.63
N ALA A 463 -1.56 -9.10 -14.51
CA ALA A 463 -1.71 -9.34 -15.94
C ALA A 463 -0.37 -9.52 -16.67
N THR A 464 0.65 -8.75 -16.28
CA THR A 464 1.93 -8.68 -17.00
C THR A 464 3.10 -9.29 -16.23
N GLY A 465 2.99 -9.42 -14.92
CA GLY A 465 4.11 -9.75 -14.03
C GLY A 465 5.09 -8.59 -13.85
N GLU A 466 4.72 -7.37 -14.22
CA GLU A 466 5.63 -6.22 -14.22
C GLU A 466 5.04 -4.99 -13.51
N ALA A 467 5.93 -4.18 -12.95
CA ALA A 467 5.63 -2.84 -12.45
C ALA A 467 6.71 -1.86 -12.91
N SER A 468 6.37 -0.57 -13.01
CA SER A 468 7.32 0.47 -13.41
C SER A 468 7.40 1.53 -12.32
N MET A 469 8.61 1.83 -11.87
CA MET A 469 8.85 2.88 -10.88
C MET A 469 10.31 3.33 -10.89
N PRO A 470 10.61 4.55 -10.41
CA PRO A 470 11.99 4.93 -10.16
C PRO A 470 12.55 4.15 -8.96
N ILE A 471 13.84 3.82 -8.99
CA ILE A 471 14.56 3.28 -7.83
C ILE A 471 14.57 4.37 -6.74
N PRO A 472 13.96 4.14 -5.57
CA PRO A 472 13.97 5.15 -4.51
C PRO A 472 15.33 5.23 -3.82
N GLU A 473 15.63 6.38 -3.22
CA GLU A 473 16.73 6.49 -2.27
C GLU A 473 16.47 5.62 -1.04
N SER A 474 17.53 5.15 -0.40
CA SER A 474 17.47 4.36 0.83
C SER A 474 17.94 5.15 2.05
N VAL A 475 17.32 4.90 3.19
CA VAL A 475 17.76 5.31 4.52
C VAL A 475 18.12 4.06 5.30
N LYS A 476 19.32 4.03 5.89
CA LYS A 476 19.79 2.91 6.70
C LYS A 476 19.47 3.14 8.17
N VAL A 477 18.84 2.15 8.80
CA VAL A 477 18.58 2.13 10.24
C VAL A 477 19.28 0.91 10.83
N THR A 478 20.13 1.13 11.83
CA THR A 478 20.84 0.06 12.51
C THR A 478 20.46 0.04 13.98
N PHE A 479 20.07 -1.12 14.49
CA PHE A 479 19.84 -1.32 15.91
C PHE A 479 21.13 -1.77 16.57
N LYS A 480 21.43 -1.17 17.74
CA LYS A 480 22.54 -1.62 18.60
C LYS A 480 22.08 -1.82 20.04
N GLY A 481 22.86 -2.60 20.79
CA GLY A 481 22.52 -2.95 22.16
C GLY A 481 21.46 -4.05 22.24
N GLU A 482 20.88 -4.21 23.43
CA GLU A 482 19.90 -5.25 23.71
C GLU A 482 18.59 -4.65 24.22
N MET A 483 17.47 -5.19 23.75
CA MET A 483 16.16 -4.80 24.22
C MET A 483 15.91 -5.33 25.63
N GLN A 484 15.46 -4.49 26.54
CA GLN A 484 15.16 -4.88 27.91
C GLN A 484 14.00 -5.89 27.96
N SER A 485 14.07 -6.87 28.86
CA SER A 485 13.15 -8.01 28.91
C SER A 485 11.67 -7.65 29.13
N HIS A 486 11.40 -6.49 29.70
CA HIS A 486 10.06 -5.95 29.94
C HIS A 486 9.55 -5.03 28.83
N MET A 487 10.26 -4.93 27.70
CA MET A 487 9.88 -4.12 26.55
C MET A 487 9.27 -4.97 25.46
N ASP A 488 8.21 -4.47 24.86
CA ASP A 488 7.65 -4.99 23.62
C ASP A 488 8.35 -4.36 22.41
N PHE A 489 8.53 -5.11 21.32
CA PHE A 489 9.23 -4.57 20.14
C PHE A 489 8.49 -3.40 19.50
N ARG A 490 7.17 -3.30 19.66
CA ARG A 490 6.39 -2.15 19.21
C ARG A 490 6.84 -0.85 19.90
N ASP A 491 7.22 -0.90 21.17
CA ASP A 491 7.76 0.27 21.87
C ASP A 491 9.07 0.75 21.24
N VAL A 492 9.90 -0.20 20.77
CA VAL A 492 11.11 0.10 20.00
C VAL A 492 10.78 0.79 18.67
N VAL A 493 9.75 0.33 17.97
CA VAL A 493 9.31 0.93 16.70
C VAL A 493 8.88 2.39 16.91
N HIS A 494 8.08 2.66 17.93
CA HIS A 494 7.67 4.04 18.28
C HIS A 494 8.89 4.89 18.70
N ALA A 495 9.78 4.34 19.51
CA ALA A 495 11.00 5.03 19.91
C ALA A 495 11.92 5.36 18.71
N THR A 496 12.01 4.46 17.72
CA THR A 496 12.77 4.70 16.48
C THR A 496 12.27 5.94 15.74
N GLN A 497 10.95 6.08 15.62
CA GLN A 497 10.36 7.25 14.97
C GLN A 497 10.67 8.53 15.77
N SER A 498 10.58 8.49 17.08
CA SER A 498 10.94 9.62 17.95
C SER A 498 12.42 9.98 17.81
N GLN A 499 13.33 9.00 17.90
CA GLN A 499 14.77 9.23 17.76
C GLN A 499 15.17 9.76 16.37
N MET A 500 14.45 9.34 15.31
CA MET A 500 14.66 9.91 13.97
C MET A 500 14.41 11.42 13.96
N LEU A 501 13.33 11.86 14.60
CA LEU A 501 13.01 13.30 14.71
C LEU A 501 14.01 14.07 15.58
N ASP A 502 14.63 13.41 16.57
CA ASP A 502 15.71 13.99 17.40
C ASP A 502 17.01 14.20 16.60
N ASN A 503 17.27 13.36 15.60
CA ASN A 503 18.52 13.36 14.85
C ASN A 503 18.48 14.19 13.57
N PHE A 504 17.29 14.50 13.06
CA PHE A 504 17.10 15.18 11.78
C PHE A 504 16.02 16.27 11.86
N ASP A 505 16.27 17.41 11.24
CA ASP A 505 15.29 18.52 11.16
C ASP A 505 14.10 18.20 10.22
N GLU A 506 14.15 17.07 9.51
CA GLU A 506 13.11 16.63 8.58
C GLU A 506 12.79 15.13 8.74
N ASN A 507 11.65 14.69 8.23
CA ASN A 507 11.34 13.27 8.12
C ASN A 507 12.13 12.65 6.96
N VAL A 508 13.32 12.11 7.26
CA VAL A 508 14.22 11.48 6.27
C VAL A 508 13.64 10.21 5.64
N PHE A 509 12.58 9.62 6.21
CA PHE A 509 11.92 8.43 5.66
C PHE A 509 10.95 8.76 4.52
N GLN A 510 10.46 10.00 4.46
CA GLN A 510 9.40 10.35 3.53
C GLN A 510 9.77 10.07 2.06
N GLY A 511 9.01 9.19 1.42
CA GLY A 511 9.18 8.83 0.01
C GLY A 511 10.38 7.94 -0.31
N ARG A 512 11.14 7.50 0.70
CA ARG A 512 12.33 6.66 0.61
C ARG A 512 12.06 5.24 1.09
N ILE A 513 13.00 4.34 0.87
CA ILE A 513 12.95 2.97 1.40
C ILE A 513 13.84 2.88 2.62
N ILE A 514 13.31 2.30 3.70
CA ILE A 514 14.08 2.07 4.91
C ILE A 514 14.73 0.69 4.84
N GLU A 515 16.07 0.66 4.86
CA GLU A 515 16.85 -0.57 5.03
C GLU A 515 17.15 -0.76 6.51
N VAL A 516 16.46 -1.74 7.12
CA VAL A 516 16.58 -2.01 8.55
C VAL A 516 17.59 -3.12 8.76
N HIS A 517 18.71 -2.80 9.41
CA HIS A 517 19.74 -3.77 9.78
C HIS A 517 19.39 -4.33 11.17
N ILE A 518 18.65 -5.42 11.16
CA ILE A 518 17.99 -5.98 12.35
C ILE A 518 18.85 -6.96 13.16
N GLY A 519 20.03 -7.32 12.66
CA GLY A 519 20.91 -8.28 13.35
C GLY A 519 20.21 -9.62 13.59
N THR A 520 19.90 -9.93 14.84
CA THR A 520 19.27 -11.18 15.29
C THR A 520 17.78 -11.07 15.58
N LEU A 521 17.12 -9.95 15.23
CA LEU A 521 15.67 -9.81 15.41
C LEU A 521 14.91 -10.87 14.62
N LEU A 522 13.85 -11.39 15.24
CA LEU A 522 13.03 -12.43 14.66
C LEU A 522 12.12 -11.88 13.54
N ALA A 523 11.70 -12.76 12.61
CA ALA A 523 10.90 -12.37 11.46
C ALA A 523 9.61 -11.59 11.80
N ASP A 524 8.93 -11.97 12.88
CA ASP A 524 7.71 -11.31 13.32
C ASP A 524 7.99 -9.88 13.85
N GLN A 525 9.09 -9.68 14.59
CA GLN A 525 9.53 -8.35 15.05
C GLN A 525 9.95 -7.50 13.85
N ALA A 526 10.69 -8.09 12.91
CA ALA A 526 11.06 -7.43 11.66
C ALA A 526 9.83 -6.95 10.90
N PHE A 527 8.79 -7.78 10.81
CA PHE A 527 7.52 -7.42 10.18
C PHE A 527 6.81 -6.29 10.92
N THR A 528 6.80 -6.29 12.25
CA THR A 528 6.20 -5.20 13.05
C THR A 528 6.84 -3.86 12.71
N PHE A 529 8.17 -3.81 12.54
CA PHE A 529 8.86 -2.60 12.12
C PHE A 529 8.48 -2.20 10.69
N THR A 530 8.58 -3.14 9.75
CA THR A 530 8.33 -2.81 8.33
C THR A 530 6.90 -2.34 8.09
N ASP A 531 5.91 -2.94 8.73
CA ASP A 531 4.50 -2.56 8.63
C ASP A 531 4.26 -1.11 9.10
N TRP A 532 4.87 -0.71 10.25
CA TRP A 532 4.77 0.64 10.77
C TRP A 532 5.40 1.72 9.87
N THR A 533 6.34 1.37 9.00
CA THR A 533 7.01 2.34 8.12
C THR A 533 6.05 3.03 7.15
N ALA A 534 4.86 2.47 6.92
CA ALA A 534 3.79 3.14 6.17
C ALA A 534 3.34 4.44 6.88
N GLU A 535 3.27 4.41 8.21
CA GLU A 535 2.92 5.59 9.03
C GLU A 535 4.10 6.57 9.16
N MET A 536 5.33 6.11 8.96
CA MET A 536 6.52 6.97 8.84
C MET A 536 6.61 7.69 7.48
N LYS A 537 5.62 7.53 6.60
CA LYS A 537 5.59 8.03 5.20
C LYS A 537 6.67 7.43 4.29
N ALA A 538 7.28 6.33 4.66
CA ALA A 538 8.21 5.62 3.79
C ALA A 538 7.49 5.01 2.58
N LYS A 539 8.17 4.96 1.44
CA LYS A 539 7.65 4.31 0.22
C LYS A 539 7.60 2.79 0.38
N ALA A 540 8.60 2.23 1.01
CA ALA A 540 8.72 0.82 1.37
C ALA A 540 9.74 0.64 2.50
N SER A 541 9.95 -0.60 2.93
CA SER A 541 11.03 -0.99 3.83
C SER A 541 11.46 -2.42 3.56
N ILE A 542 12.68 -2.73 3.88
CA ILE A 542 13.24 -4.08 3.85
C ILE A 542 14.03 -4.36 5.11
N CYS A 543 14.10 -5.65 5.49
CA CYS A 543 14.94 -6.09 6.59
C CYS A 543 16.17 -6.81 6.08
N ILE A 544 17.33 -6.39 6.56
CA ILE A 544 18.62 -7.03 6.27
C ILE A 544 18.90 -8.03 7.40
N SER A 545 18.70 -9.31 7.10
CA SER A 545 18.84 -10.40 8.05
C SER A 545 20.16 -11.12 7.87
N GLN A 546 20.65 -11.76 8.93
CA GLN A 546 21.74 -12.74 8.83
C GLN A 546 21.24 -14.07 8.24
N ASP A 547 22.13 -14.87 7.65
CA ASP A 547 21.81 -16.14 7.02
C ASP A 547 20.95 -17.06 7.89
N ASP A 548 21.35 -17.29 9.14
CA ASP A 548 20.63 -18.15 10.08
C ASP A 548 19.23 -17.60 10.42
N THR A 549 19.09 -16.30 10.52
CA THR A 549 17.81 -15.63 10.80
C THR A 549 16.87 -15.74 9.61
N LEU A 550 17.40 -15.57 8.40
CA LEU A 550 16.62 -15.74 7.17
C LEU A 550 16.19 -17.21 6.98
N ILE A 551 17.08 -18.18 7.19
CA ILE A 551 16.75 -19.62 7.12
C ILE A 551 15.59 -19.94 8.08
N LYS A 552 15.65 -19.51 9.34
CA LYS A 552 14.57 -19.73 10.31
C LYS A 552 13.26 -19.10 9.84
N SER A 553 13.32 -17.89 9.29
CA SER A 553 12.15 -17.21 8.73
C SER A 553 11.53 -17.99 7.57
N LEU A 554 12.34 -18.55 6.69
CA LEU A 554 11.89 -19.36 5.56
C LEU A 554 11.29 -20.71 6.01
N GLU A 555 11.86 -21.34 7.03
CA GLU A 555 11.31 -22.56 7.64
C GLU A 555 9.94 -22.31 8.27
N ILE A 556 9.74 -21.17 8.93
CA ILE A 556 8.43 -20.76 9.47
C ILE A 556 7.44 -20.57 8.31
N SER A 557 7.81 -19.81 7.28
CA SER A 557 6.97 -19.60 6.09
C SER A 557 6.57 -20.93 5.45
N LYS A 558 7.52 -21.83 5.26
CA LYS A 558 7.25 -23.16 4.70
C LYS A 558 6.23 -23.94 5.52
N SER A 559 6.39 -24.00 6.85
CA SER A 559 5.44 -24.69 7.73
C SER A 559 4.03 -24.11 7.64
N ARG A 560 3.90 -22.77 7.56
CA ARG A 560 2.61 -22.10 7.40
C ARG A 560 1.99 -22.38 6.03
N ILE A 561 2.79 -22.40 4.96
CA ILE A 561 2.33 -22.78 3.61
C ILE A 561 1.84 -24.23 3.60
N GLU A 562 2.52 -25.16 4.27
CA GLU A 562 2.05 -26.54 4.43
C GLU A 562 0.68 -26.63 5.11
N ILE A 563 0.43 -25.78 6.13
CA ILE A 563 -0.90 -25.67 6.75
C ILE A 563 -1.92 -25.12 5.76
N MET A 564 -1.55 -24.12 4.97
CA MET A 564 -2.42 -23.56 3.93
C MET A 564 -2.85 -24.63 2.91
N ILE A 565 -1.91 -25.47 2.46
CA ILE A 565 -2.20 -26.59 1.56
C ILE A 565 -3.18 -27.58 2.21
N LYS A 566 -2.94 -27.96 3.48
CA LYS A 566 -3.86 -28.85 4.23
C LYS A 566 -5.26 -28.27 4.37
N LYS A 567 -5.39 -26.93 4.39
CA LYS A 567 -6.68 -26.23 4.43
C LYS A 567 -7.30 -26.04 3.05
N GLY A 568 -6.70 -26.53 1.98
CA GLY A 568 -7.22 -26.44 0.63
C GLY A 568 -7.16 -25.01 0.01
N MET A 569 -6.16 -24.20 0.43
CA MET A 569 -6.01 -22.82 -0.06
C MET A 569 -5.40 -22.73 -1.47
N ASP A 570 -5.00 -23.81 -2.08
CA ASP A 570 -4.23 -23.83 -3.34
C ASP A 570 -5.08 -23.97 -4.60
N ASN A 571 -6.36 -23.88 -4.54
CA ASN A 571 -7.30 -23.88 -5.69
C ASN A 571 -6.88 -24.80 -6.88
N GLU A 572 -6.27 -25.96 -6.60
CA GLU A 572 -5.77 -26.93 -7.61
C GLU A 572 -4.59 -26.42 -8.46
N SER A 573 -4.08 -25.22 -8.23
CA SER A 573 -3.03 -24.60 -9.06
C SER A 573 -1.60 -25.03 -8.73
N GLN A 574 -1.39 -25.76 -7.63
CA GLN A 574 -0.08 -26.16 -7.10
C GLN A 574 0.89 -24.96 -6.82
N VAL A 575 0.38 -23.74 -6.76
CA VAL A 575 1.17 -22.52 -6.49
C VAL A 575 1.85 -22.62 -5.13
N LEU A 576 1.12 -23.03 -4.10
CA LEU A 576 1.68 -23.17 -2.75
C LEU A 576 2.77 -24.23 -2.67
N GLN A 577 2.64 -25.36 -3.40
CA GLN A 577 3.69 -26.34 -3.48
C GLN A 577 4.94 -25.77 -4.19
N GLY A 578 4.76 -25.02 -5.26
CA GLY A 578 5.85 -24.31 -5.94
C GLY A 578 6.60 -23.34 -5.00
N LEU A 579 5.88 -22.65 -4.12
CA LEU A 579 6.50 -21.78 -3.11
C LEU A 579 7.31 -22.57 -2.07
N ILE A 580 6.87 -23.77 -1.66
CA ILE A 580 7.65 -24.67 -0.80
C ILE A 580 8.96 -25.07 -1.49
N ASP A 581 8.90 -25.49 -2.75
CA ASP A 581 10.07 -25.91 -3.54
C ASP A 581 11.08 -24.76 -3.70
N LEU A 582 10.58 -23.53 -3.92
CA LEU A 582 11.40 -22.32 -3.97
C LEU A 582 12.02 -22.01 -2.59
N ALA A 583 11.29 -22.20 -1.49
CA ALA A 583 11.82 -22.01 -0.13
C ALA A 583 12.94 -23.01 0.16
N ASP A 584 12.75 -24.28 -0.16
CA ASP A 584 13.79 -25.32 0.00
C ASP A 584 15.04 -25.02 -0.83
N LYS A 585 14.85 -24.57 -2.07
CA LYS A 585 15.95 -24.10 -2.93
C LYS A 585 16.68 -22.92 -2.28
N ARG A 586 15.96 -21.90 -1.80
CA ARG A 586 16.56 -20.71 -1.19
C ARG A 586 17.34 -21.05 0.09
N ILE A 587 16.77 -21.87 0.96
CA ILE A 587 17.45 -22.36 2.17
C ILE A 587 18.75 -23.10 1.80
N LYS A 588 18.71 -23.95 0.77
CA LYS A 588 19.91 -24.65 0.29
C LYS A 588 20.97 -23.67 -0.25
N GLU A 589 20.57 -22.69 -1.04
CA GLU A 589 21.49 -21.66 -1.58
C GLU A 589 22.20 -20.90 -0.46
N ILE A 590 21.49 -20.53 0.61
CA ILE A 590 22.07 -19.85 1.78
C ILE A 590 23.03 -20.81 2.51
N ARG A 591 22.60 -22.02 2.86
CA ARG A 591 23.42 -23.02 3.58
C ARG A 591 24.71 -23.41 2.84
N THR A 592 24.68 -23.39 1.51
CA THR A 592 25.85 -23.69 0.69
C THR A 592 26.71 -22.48 0.35
N GLY A 593 26.30 -21.26 0.75
CA GLY A 593 27.00 -20.04 0.42
C GLY A 593 26.93 -19.63 -1.06
N VAL A 594 26.13 -20.33 -1.88
CA VAL A 594 25.96 -20.00 -3.30
C VAL A 594 25.28 -18.65 -3.47
N LYS A 595 24.27 -18.40 -2.66
CA LYS A 595 23.57 -17.09 -2.59
C LYS A 595 23.25 -16.81 -1.12
N PRO A 596 24.10 -16.10 -0.38
CA PRO A 596 23.84 -15.72 1.01
C PRO A 596 22.63 -14.81 1.13
N ALA A 597 22.23 -14.48 2.35
CA ALA A 597 21.20 -13.48 2.60
C ALA A 597 21.60 -12.12 1.97
N LEU A 598 20.60 -11.35 1.57
CA LEU A 598 20.82 -10.05 0.93
C LEU A 598 21.57 -9.09 1.87
N THR A 599 22.65 -8.51 1.38
CA THR A 599 23.42 -7.49 2.06
C THR A 599 23.78 -6.36 1.10
N PRO A 600 23.86 -5.09 1.55
CA PRO A 600 24.39 -4.01 0.74
C PRO A 600 25.90 -4.16 0.50
N ASP A 601 26.44 -3.43 -0.48
CA ASP A 601 27.89 -3.30 -0.65
C ASP A 601 28.50 -2.43 0.46
N ILE A 602 29.77 -2.66 0.78
CA ILE A 602 30.46 -1.95 1.86
C ILE A 602 30.50 -0.43 1.63
N ASN A 603 30.61 -0.02 0.35
CA ASN A 603 30.67 1.39 -0.07
C ASN A 603 29.32 1.90 -0.64
N ALA A 604 28.22 1.25 -0.30
CA ALA A 604 26.86 1.73 -0.62
C ALA A 604 26.64 3.11 0.02
N LYS A 605 25.95 3.98 -0.71
CA LYS A 605 25.59 5.30 -0.20
C LYS A 605 24.12 5.39 0.10
N TYR A 606 23.81 5.93 1.26
CA TYR A 606 22.46 6.17 1.73
C TYR A 606 22.14 7.66 1.75
N TYR A 607 20.85 8.00 1.65
CA TYR A 607 20.40 9.39 1.85
C TYR A 607 20.69 9.86 3.30
N ALA A 608 20.39 8.98 4.26
CA ALA A 608 20.69 9.16 5.67
C ALA A 608 20.96 7.80 6.33
N GLU A 609 21.77 7.80 7.38
CA GLU A 609 22.04 6.65 8.24
C GLU A 609 21.91 7.08 9.69
N PHE A 610 21.28 6.25 10.53
CA PHE A 610 21.29 6.46 11.97
C PHE A 610 21.15 5.15 12.75
N GLU A 611 21.57 5.20 14.00
CA GLU A 611 21.54 4.07 14.91
C GLU A 611 20.45 4.28 15.96
N VAL A 612 19.71 3.21 16.26
CA VAL A 612 18.78 3.13 17.38
C VAL A 612 19.42 2.37 18.50
N ASP A 613 19.67 3.03 19.61
CA ASP A 613 20.22 2.39 20.80
C ASP A 613 19.10 1.76 21.64
N LEU A 614 19.03 0.42 21.61
CA LEU A 614 18.02 -0.35 22.35
C LEU A 614 18.19 -0.25 23.87
N ASN A 615 19.41 0.00 24.35
CA ASN A 615 19.68 0.05 25.80
C ASN A 615 19.02 1.25 26.50
N ILE A 616 18.80 2.35 25.76
CA ILE A 616 18.17 3.56 26.31
C ILE A 616 16.64 3.55 26.27
N ILE A 617 16.04 2.57 25.58
CA ILE A 617 14.58 2.43 25.51
C ILE A 617 14.11 1.69 26.77
N GLY A 618 13.87 2.43 27.84
CA GLY A 618 13.61 1.86 29.19
C GLY A 618 12.13 1.82 29.61
N GLN A 619 11.20 2.30 28.77
CA GLN A 619 9.77 2.28 29.07
C GLN A 619 8.92 2.27 27.82
N PRO A 620 7.66 1.77 27.89
CA PRO A 620 6.74 1.78 26.76
C PRO A 620 6.51 3.18 26.18
N MET A 621 6.28 3.21 24.86
CA MET A 621 6.03 4.41 24.09
C MET A 621 4.63 4.36 23.49
N ILE A 622 3.85 5.39 23.69
CA ILE A 622 2.47 5.50 23.17
C ILE A 622 2.43 6.56 22.09
N ALA A 623 1.93 6.20 20.92
CA ALA A 623 1.68 7.13 19.84
C ALA A 623 0.24 7.68 19.94
N ASP A 624 0.11 8.99 19.76
CA ASP A 624 -1.15 9.73 19.75
C ASP A 624 -1.39 10.31 18.35
N PRO A 625 -2.06 9.58 17.45
CA PRO A 625 -2.30 10.06 16.10
C PRO A 625 -3.27 11.24 16.03
N ASP A 626 -4.01 11.51 17.11
CA ASP A 626 -5.02 12.58 17.16
C ASP A 626 -4.45 13.96 17.47
N VAL A 627 -3.30 14.04 18.10
CA VAL A 627 -2.56 15.33 18.34
C VAL A 627 -2.34 16.10 17.04
N HIS A 628 -2.41 15.44 15.90
CA HIS A 628 -2.10 15.99 14.58
C HIS A 628 -3.29 16.42 13.73
N ASN A 629 -4.52 16.08 14.16
CA ASN A 629 -5.71 16.44 13.36
C ASN A 629 -6.07 17.92 13.44
N GLU A 630 -5.59 18.62 14.46
CA GLU A 630 -5.82 20.07 14.64
C GLU A 630 -4.68 20.92 14.08
N ASP A 631 -3.46 20.39 14.03
CA ASP A 631 -2.29 21.09 13.49
C ASP A 631 -1.40 20.13 12.67
N VAL A 632 -1.56 20.18 11.37
CA VAL A 632 -0.85 19.33 10.41
C VAL A 632 0.68 19.51 10.47
N SER A 633 1.15 20.70 10.91
CA SER A 633 2.57 20.97 11.05
C SER A 633 3.22 20.14 12.15
N LYS A 634 2.43 19.64 13.10
CA LYS A 634 2.88 18.82 14.23
C LYS A 634 2.83 17.31 13.98
N ARG A 635 2.33 16.87 12.84
CA ARG A 635 2.42 15.46 12.47
C ARG A 635 3.87 15.03 12.43
N TYR A 636 4.24 14.06 13.26
CA TYR A 636 5.60 13.56 13.40
C TYR A 636 6.53 14.39 14.31
N THR A 637 5.99 15.26 15.14
CA THR A 637 6.76 15.89 16.21
C THR A 637 6.84 14.96 17.43
N HIS A 638 7.76 15.27 18.36
CA HIS A 638 7.91 14.59 19.66
C HIS A 638 6.61 14.51 20.47
N ASP A 639 5.66 15.42 20.22
CA ASP A 639 4.38 15.45 20.91
C ASP A 639 3.46 14.27 20.56
N ALA A 640 3.71 13.60 19.43
CA ALA A 640 2.89 12.46 18.98
C ALA A 640 3.29 11.14 19.61
N ILE A 641 4.53 10.98 20.01
CA ILE A 641 5.04 9.75 20.61
C ILE A 641 5.59 10.08 21.98
N ARG A 642 4.95 9.57 23.01
CA ARG A 642 5.24 9.92 24.39
C ARG A 642 5.54 8.68 25.23
N PRO A 643 6.47 8.76 26.19
CA PRO A 643 6.72 7.68 27.11
C PRO A 643 5.51 7.44 28.03
N LEU A 644 5.32 6.19 28.47
CA LEU A 644 4.22 5.80 29.36
C LEU A 644 4.14 6.69 30.62
N SER A 645 5.27 7.07 31.17
CA SER A 645 5.36 7.94 32.37
C SER A 645 4.70 9.32 32.18
N TYR A 646 4.58 9.81 30.94
CA TYR A 646 3.91 11.08 30.63
C TYR A 646 2.45 11.09 31.11
N TYR A 647 1.72 9.98 30.95
CA TYR A 647 0.28 9.89 31.22
C TYR A 647 -0.05 9.78 32.71
N LYS A 648 0.91 9.47 33.57
CA LYS A 648 0.78 9.42 35.04
C LYS A 648 -0.41 8.57 35.54
N GLY A 649 -0.88 7.62 34.76
CA GLY A 649 -2.01 6.77 35.14
C GLY A 649 -3.39 7.46 35.14
N SER A 650 -3.55 8.58 34.45
CA SER A 650 -4.78 9.42 34.56
C SER A 650 -5.71 9.34 33.35
N LYS A 651 -5.19 9.00 32.15
CA LYS A 651 -6.00 8.97 30.92
C LYS A 651 -6.94 7.77 30.92
N ARG A 652 -8.24 8.01 30.85
CA ARG A 652 -9.29 6.98 30.75
C ARG A 652 -9.15 6.23 29.43
N ILE A 653 -9.43 4.92 29.47
CA ILE A 653 -9.54 4.04 28.29
C ILE A 653 -10.90 3.34 28.35
N ASP A 654 -11.65 3.44 27.27
CA ASP A 654 -12.99 2.89 27.13
C ASP A 654 -13.04 1.61 26.32
N LEU A 655 -11.99 1.35 25.51
CA LEU A 655 -11.85 0.16 24.69
C LEU A 655 -10.38 -0.17 24.47
N GLY A 656 -10.01 -1.42 24.76
CA GLY A 656 -8.73 -2.02 24.36
C GLY A 656 -8.90 -2.87 23.10
N PHE A 657 -7.95 -2.82 22.18
CA PHE A 657 -7.93 -3.68 21.00
C PHE A 657 -6.53 -4.25 20.75
N VAL A 658 -6.40 -5.57 20.77
CA VAL A 658 -5.21 -6.31 20.36
C VAL A 658 -5.54 -7.06 19.07
N GLY A 659 -5.03 -6.58 17.94
CA GLY A 659 -5.36 -7.14 16.63
C GLY A 659 -4.74 -6.38 15.46
N SER A 660 -5.19 -6.66 14.25
CA SER A 660 -4.76 -6.11 12.97
C SER A 660 -3.39 -6.60 12.46
N CYS A 661 -2.82 -5.89 11.46
CA CYS A 661 -1.62 -6.33 10.74
C CYS A 661 -0.36 -6.42 11.62
N MET A 662 -0.17 -5.55 12.59
CA MET A 662 1.03 -5.57 13.45
C MET A 662 1.06 -6.69 14.47
N VAL A 663 -0.09 -7.28 14.82
CA VAL A 663 -0.14 -8.38 15.80
C VAL A 663 0.39 -9.66 15.18
N HIS A 664 1.16 -10.42 15.96
CA HIS A 664 1.68 -11.72 15.61
C HIS A 664 1.40 -12.73 16.74
N LYS A 665 1.81 -13.99 16.56
CA LYS A 665 1.59 -15.03 17.58
C LYS A 665 2.15 -14.65 18.94
N GLY A 666 3.32 -14.02 18.97
CA GLY A 666 3.97 -13.59 20.22
C GLY A 666 3.12 -12.58 21.01
N ASP A 667 2.43 -11.67 20.36
CA ASP A 667 1.52 -10.72 21.04
C ASP A 667 0.40 -11.43 21.77
N LEU A 668 -0.22 -12.42 21.12
CA LEU A 668 -1.32 -13.20 21.74
C LEU A 668 -0.81 -14.06 22.89
N LYS A 669 0.43 -14.56 22.80
CA LYS A 669 1.10 -15.23 23.93
C LYS A 669 1.39 -14.26 25.08
N ILE A 670 1.75 -13.00 24.77
CA ILE A 670 1.91 -11.96 25.78
C ILE A 670 0.58 -11.74 26.52
N VAL A 671 -0.54 -11.63 25.78
CA VAL A 671 -1.88 -11.54 26.41
C VAL A 671 -2.13 -12.73 27.36
N SER A 672 -1.92 -13.96 26.88
CA SER A 672 -2.09 -15.19 27.67
C SER A 672 -1.22 -15.18 28.95
N GLN A 673 0.07 -14.83 28.81
CA GLN A 673 1.00 -14.82 29.95
C GLN A 673 0.65 -13.72 30.97
N MET A 674 0.27 -12.52 30.50
CA MET A 674 -0.16 -11.44 31.39
C MET A 674 -1.41 -11.83 32.20
N LEU A 675 -2.41 -12.46 31.55
CA LEU A 675 -3.61 -12.94 32.23
C LEU A 675 -3.27 -13.98 33.31
N LYS A 676 -2.40 -14.96 32.99
CA LYS A 676 -1.89 -15.93 33.98
C LYS A 676 -1.16 -15.26 35.13
N ASN A 677 -0.30 -14.30 34.84
CA ASN A 677 0.52 -13.61 35.85
C ASN A 677 -0.35 -12.78 36.81
N ILE A 678 -1.31 -12.02 36.25
CA ILE A 678 -2.25 -11.22 37.07
C ILE A 678 -3.19 -12.12 37.88
N GLU A 679 -3.68 -13.23 37.30
CA GLU A 679 -4.48 -14.21 38.02
C GLU A 679 -3.74 -14.80 39.23
N ALA A 680 -2.48 -15.17 39.05
CA ALA A 680 -1.65 -15.70 40.12
C ALA A 680 -1.42 -14.70 41.27
N GLN A 681 -1.38 -13.40 40.94
CA GLN A 681 -1.17 -12.33 41.92
C GLN A 681 -2.45 -11.85 42.63
N LYS A 682 -3.59 -11.79 41.92
CA LYS A 682 -4.80 -11.09 42.36
C LYS A 682 -6.07 -11.90 42.28
N GLY A 683 -6.00 -13.15 41.82
CA GLY A 683 -7.21 -13.97 41.51
C GLY A 683 -7.74 -13.64 40.10
N LEU A 684 -8.98 -14.07 39.84
CA LEU A 684 -9.62 -13.94 38.53
C LEU A 684 -9.51 -12.50 37.98
N VAL A 685 -8.99 -12.34 36.75
CA VAL A 685 -8.81 -11.04 36.12
C VAL A 685 -10.15 -10.41 35.81
N GLN A 686 -10.33 -9.16 36.22
CA GLN A 686 -11.50 -8.34 35.89
C GLN A 686 -11.09 -7.19 34.98
N PHE A 687 -11.95 -6.90 34.01
CA PHE A 687 -11.74 -5.80 33.06
C PHE A 687 -12.61 -4.60 33.43
N ASN A 688 -12.04 -3.40 33.41
CA ASN A 688 -12.80 -2.16 33.64
C ASN A 688 -13.18 -1.49 32.30
N ALA A 689 -12.60 -1.93 31.19
CA ALA A 689 -13.01 -1.62 29.84
C ALA A 689 -12.98 -2.91 28.99
N PRO A 690 -13.82 -3.05 27.96
CA PRO A 690 -13.77 -4.22 27.08
C PRO A 690 -12.41 -4.33 26.40
N LEU A 691 -11.92 -5.57 26.24
CA LEU A 691 -10.73 -5.90 25.49
C LEU A 691 -11.09 -6.81 24.32
N VAL A 692 -10.98 -6.30 23.12
CA VAL A 692 -11.11 -7.10 21.90
C VAL A 692 -9.77 -7.71 21.55
N VAL A 693 -9.73 -9.01 21.32
CA VAL A 693 -8.52 -9.73 20.88
C VAL A 693 -8.83 -10.47 19.59
N ALA A 694 -8.09 -10.18 18.54
CA ALA A 694 -8.22 -10.80 17.24
C ALA A 694 -6.87 -11.32 16.74
N ALA A 695 -6.79 -12.61 16.50
CA ALA A 695 -5.61 -13.17 15.82
C ALA A 695 -5.57 -12.68 14.37
N PRO A 696 -4.39 -12.45 13.79
CA PRO A 696 -4.32 -11.97 12.41
C PRO A 696 -4.64 -13.04 11.37
N THR A 697 -4.48 -14.32 11.71
CA THR A 697 -4.78 -15.45 10.81
C THR A 697 -5.29 -16.67 11.59
N TYR A 698 -6.07 -17.52 10.92
CA TYR A 698 -6.51 -18.81 11.48
C TYR A 698 -5.34 -19.77 11.76
N ASN A 699 -4.25 -19.68 10.99
CA ASN A 699 -3.05 -20.48 11.25
C ASN A 699 -2.46 -20.17 12.64
N ILE A 700 -2.42 -18.89 13.01
CA ILE A 700 -1.96 -18.47 14.34
C ILE A 700 -2.89 -18.97 15.44
N ILE A 701 -4.21 -19.00 15.21
CA ILE A 701 -5.17 -19.57 16.16
C ILE A 701 -4.88 -21.06 16.39
N ASP A 702 -4.65 -21.81 15.31
CA ASP A 702 -4.33 -23.24 15.40
C ASP A 702 -3.02 -23.48 16.15
N GLU A 703 -1.98 -22.70 15.85
CA GLU A 703 -0.69 -22.75 16.57
C GLU A 703 -0.89 -22.46 18.08
N LEU A 704 -1.73 -21.47 18.46
CA LEU A 704 -2.01 -21.13 19.84
C LEU A 704 -2.85 -22.21 20.55
N LYS A 705 -3.78 -22.87 19.85
CA LYS A 705 -4.55 -24.02 20.36
C LYS A 705 -3.62 -25.19 20.66
N GLU A 706 -2.70 -25.50 19.73
CA GLU A 706 -1.71 -26.57 19.95
C GLU A 706 -0.78 -26.30 21.15
N GLU A 707 -0.46 -25.03 21.39
CA GLU A 707 0.42 -24.59 22.48
C GLU A 707 -0.33 -24.37 23.83
N GLY A 708 -1.67 -24.44 23.84
CA GLY A 708 -2.53 -24.24 25.02
C GLY A 708 -2.72 -22.77 25.44
N ASP A 709 -2.21 -21.80 24.66
CA ASP A 709 -2.40 -20.38 24.95
C ASP A 709 -3.83 -19.91 24.57
N TRP A 710 -4.43 -20.52 23.54
CA TRP A 710 -5.81 -20.22 23.15
C TRP A 710 -6.82 -20.56 24.24
N ASP A 711 -6.62 -21.66 24.97
CA ASP A 711 -7.49 -22.07 26.09
C ASP A 711 -7.52 -21.03 27.22
N ILE A 712 -6.37 -20.36 27.44
CA ILE A 712 -6.28 -19.26 28.42
C ILE A 712 -7.04 -18.03 27.93
N LEU A 713 -6.91 -17.69 26.64
CA LEU A 713 -7.66 -16.58 26.06
C LEU A 713 -9.17 -16.86 26.12
N SER A 714 -9.60 -18.08 25.77
CA SER A 714 -11.01 -18.50 25.83
C SER A 714 -11.57 -18.49 27.25
N LYS A 715 -10.76 -18.84 28.27
CA LYS A 715 -11.16 -18.79 29.68
C LYS A 715 -11.66 -17.41 30.14
N TYR A 716 -11.02 -16.35 29.62
CA TYR A 716 -11.32 -14.96 29.96
C TYR A 716 -12.25 -14.27 28.95
N SER A 717 -12.61 -14.97 27.88
CA SER A 717 -13.50 -14.44 26.87
C SER A 717 -14.95 -14.67 27.25
N GLY A 718 -15.75 -13.61 27.33
CA GLY A 718 -17.20 -13.69 27.43
C GLY A 718 -17.86 -14.12 26.11
N PHE A 719 -17.11 -14.02 24.99
CA PHE A 719 -17.55 -14.41 23.67
C PHE A 719 -16.35 -14.89 22.87
N GLU A 720 -16.52 -15.98 22.14
CA GLU A 720 -15.61 -16.44 21.10
C GLU A 720 -16.37 -16.46 19.78
N PHE A 721 -15.78 -15.95 18.71
CA PHE A 721 -16.41 -15.90 17.40
C PHE A 721 -16.83 -17.31 16.95
N ASN A 722 -17.96 -17.37 16.26
CA ASN A 722 -18.43 -18.58 15.59
C ASN A 722 -18.51 -18.29 14.09
N ASP A 723 -17.79 -19.06 13.30
CA ASP A 723 -17.76 -18.90 11.84
C ASP A 723 -19.14 -19.16 11.19
N ASP A 724 -20.02 -19.91 11.86
CA ASP A 724 -21.37 -20.22 11.39
C ASP A 724 -22.41 -19.14 11.72
N ALA A 725 -22.08 -18.17 12.56
CA ALA A 725 -23.01 -17.13 13.00
C ALA A 725 -22.42 -15.73 12.82
N PRO A 726 -23.09 -14.88 12.04
CA PRO A 726 -22.80 -13.47 11.99
C PRO A 726 -23.21 -12.82 13.33
N LYS A 727 -22.27 -12.19 14.03
CA LYS A 727 -22.62 -11.28 15.10
C LYS A 727 -21.86 -9.97 14.95
N ASN A 728 -22.60 -8.88 14.78
CA ASN A 728 -22.26 -7.64 15.45
C ASN A 728 -22.45 -7.93 16.94
N THR A 729 -21.39 -8.26 17.65
CA THR A 729 -21.40 -8.30 19.10
C THR A 729 -21.68 -6.88 19.55
N ALA A 730 -22.91 -6.65 19.98
CA ALA A 730 -23.21 -5.37 20.58
C ALA A 730 -22.31 -5.26 21.82
N ARG A 731 -21.30 -4.38 21.75
CA ARG A 731 -20.41 -4.01 22.85
C ARG A 731 -21.17 -3.74 24.16
N THR A 732 -22.44 -3.36 24.06
CA THR A 732 -23.37 -3.22 25.15
C THR A 732 -23.54 -4.48 25.96
N GLU A 733 -23.35 -5.68 25.40
CA GLU A 733 -23.48 -6.96 26.09
C GLU A 733 -22.21 -7.35 26.87
N TYR A 734 -21.01 -6.82 26.49
CA TYR A 734 -19.71 -7.27 26.99
C TYR A 734 -18.87 -6.16 27.61
N LYS A 735 -19.49 -5.21 28.30
CA LYS A 735 -18.87 -3.96 28.80
C LYS A 735 -17.60 -4.11 29.63
N ASN A 736 -17.45 -5.19 30.36
CA ASN A 736 -16.31 -5.40 31.28
C ASN A 736 -15.69 -6.78 31.07
N MET A 737 -15.51 -7.20 29.83
CA MET A 737 -15.00 -8.52 29.47
C MET A 737 -13.98 -8.42 28.37
N MET A 738 -13.15 -9.44 28.27
CA MET A 738 -12.42 -9.71 27.04
C MET A 738 -13.31 -10.51 26.10
N TYR A 739 -13.16 -10.33 24.79
CA TYR A 739 -13.78 -11.21 23.80
C TYR A 739 -12.86 -11.44 22.60
N LEU A 740 -12.98 -12.65 22.04
CA LEU A 740 -12.19 -13.11 20.91
C LEU A 740 -12.96 -12.86 19.61
N GLU A 741 -12.38 -12.07 18.73
CA GLU A 741 -12.89 -11.80 17.38
C GLU A 741 -12.19 -12.65 16.33
N ARG A 742 -12.88 -12.86 15.20
CA ARG A 742 -12.31 -13.59 14.07
C ARG A 742 -11.12 -12.82 13.46
N PRO A 743 -10.21 -13.52 12.77
CA PRO A 743 -9.16 -12.88 12.02
C PRO A 743 -9.68 -11.80 11.08
N GLY A 744 -8.93 -10.70 10.93
CA GLY A 744 -9.26 -9.59 10.06
C GLY A 744 -8.66 -8.27 10.54
N CYS A 745 -8.93 -7.20 9.80
CA CYS A 745 -8.46 -5.85 10.16
C CYS A 745 -9.29 -5.20 11.27
N ASN A 746 -10.49 -5.70 11.53
CA ASN A 746 -11.35 -5.37 12.68
C ASN A 746 -11.45 -3.87 12.95
N LEU A 747 -11.15 -3.45 14.18
CA LEU A 747 -11.22 -2.07 14.63
C LEU A 747 -10.35 -1.14 13.78
N CYS A 748 -9.20 -1.60 13.26
CA CYS A 748 -8.31 -0.78 12.43
C CYS A 748 -9.02 -0.21 11.19
N MET A 749 -10.02 -0.92 10.66
CA MET A 749 -10.88 -0.46 9.57
C MET A 749 -12.15 0.26 10.06
N GLY A 750 -12.49 0.11 11.35
CA GLY A 750 -13.74 0.62 11.92
C GLY A 750 -14.99 -0.05 11.33
N ASN A 751 -14.86 -1.28 10.87
CA ASN A 751 -15.91 -1.99 10.14
C ASN A 751 -16.55 -3.09 10.99
N GLN A 752 -15.75 -3.95 11.61
CA GLN A 752 -16.23 -5.07 12.43
C GLN A 752 -16.54 -4.60 13.85
N GLU A 753 -15.60 -3.85 14.44
CA GLU A 753 -15.74 -3.24 15.75
C GLU A 753 -15.78 -1.72 15.64
N LYS A 754 -16.61 -1.08 16.45
CA LYS A 754 -16.75 0.37 16.51
C LYS A 754 -16.72 0.85 17.95
N ALA A 755 -16.03 1.98 18.15
CA ALA A 755 -16.10 2.72 19.40
C ALA A 755 -17.36 3.58 19.46
N GLU A 756 -17.81 3.90 20.68
CA GLU A 756 -18.91 4.84 20.88
C GLU A 756 -18.41 6.30 20.90
N LYS A 757 -19.35 7.23 20.80
CA LYS A 757 -19.06 8.65 20.88
C LYS A 757 -18.41 9.01 22.23
N GLY A 758 -17.26 9.66 22.15
CA GLY A 758 -16.54 10.10 23.34
C GLY A 758 -15.59 9.06 23.93
N ASP A 759 -15.50 7.89 23.31
CA ASP A 759 -14.56 6.87 23.75
C ASP A 759 -13.12 7.23 23.46
N THR A 760 -12.24 6.81 24.37
CA THR A 760 -10.79 6.73 24.14
C THR A 760 -10.40 5.28 23.93
N VAL A 761 -9.84 4.98 22.77
CA VAL A 761 -9.40 3.63 22.36
C VAL A 761 -7.91 3.50 22.53
N MET A 762 -7.44 2.41 23.16
CA MET A 762 -6.04 1.97 23.15
C MET A 762 -5.92 0.74 22.27
N ALA A 763 -5.07 0.79 21.25
CA ALA A 763 -4.98 -0.28 20.27
C ALA A 763 -3.55 -0.61 19.85
N THR A 764 -3.36 -1.86 19.41
CA THR A 764 -2.15 -2.32 18.73
C THR A 764 -2.21 -2.09 17.21
N SER A 765 -3.22 -1.41 16.69
CA SER A 765 -3.35 -1.09 15.27
C SER A 765 -2.18 -0.25 14.75
N THR A 766 -1.93 -0.30 13.44
CA THR A 766 -0.95 0.60 12.80
C THR A 766 -1.51 2.00 12.60
N ARG A 767 -2.77 2.08 12.20
CA ARG A 767 -3.41 3.35 11.85
C ARG A 767 -4.74 3.49 12.57
N LEU A 768 -4.78 4.41 13.51
CA LEU A 768 -6.02 4.98 13.99
C LEU A 768 -5.86 6.50 13.97
N PHE A 769 -6.91 7.21 13.63
CA PHE A 769 -6.98 8.66 13.72
C PHE A 769 -8.37 9.06 14.21
N LYS A 770 -8.50 10.27 14.70
CA LYS A 770 -9.72 10.79 15.31
C LYS A 770 -10.95 10.47 14.48
N GLY A 771 -11.88 9.77 15.08
CA GLY A 771 -13.14 9.41 14.45
C GLY A 771 -13.12 8.22 13.51
N ARG A 772 -11.96 7.58 13.25
CA ARG A 772 -11.90 6.41 12.36
C ARG A 772 -12.72 5.23 12.87
N VAL A 773 -12.73 5.02 14.18
CA VAL A 773 -13.38 3.86 14.83
C VAL A 773 -14.75 4.17 15.43
N VAL A 774 -15.19 5.42 15.37
CA VAL A 774 -16.50 5.88 15.88
C VAL A 774 -17.55 5.86 14.76
N ALA A 775 -18.82 5.65 15.11
CA ALA A 775 -19.92 5.65 14.14
C ALA A 775 -20.02 6.97 13.35
N ASP A 776 -20.43 6.88 12.09
CA ASP A 776 -20.31 7.93 11.06
C ASP A 776 -20.76 9.35 11.41
N SER A 777 -21.84 9.50 12.18
CA SER A 777 -22.38 10.82 12.57
C SER A 777 -21.57 11.54 13.65
N GLU A 778 -20.62 10.86 14.30
CA GLU A 778 -19.95 11.35 15.51
C GLU A 778 -18.41 11.23 15.45
N ARG A 779 -17.86 11.06 14.25
CA ARG A 779 -16.42 10.79 13.99
C ARG A 779 -15.45 11.72 14.72
N LYS A 780 -15.81 12.96 14.95
CA LYS A 780 -14.91 13.95 15.57
C LYS A 780 -14.83 13.89 17.09
N LYS A 781 -15.50 12.93 17.72
CA LYS A 781 -15.67 12.93 19.19
C LYS A 781 -15.02 11.74 19.91
N GLY A 782 -14.34 10.85 19.21
CA GLY A 782 -13.54 9.78 19.80
C GLY A 782 -12.05 10.06 19.74
N GLU A 783 -11.28 9.50 20.64
CA GLU A 783 -9.81 9.56 20.67
C GLU A 783 -9.20 8.17 20.44
N SER A 784 -8.02 8.13 19.79
CA SER A 784 -7.29 6.89 19.55
C SER A 784 -5.85 7.02 20.01
N LEU A 785 -5.38 6.02 20.74
CA LEU A 785 -4.01 5.88 21.19
C LEU A 785 -3.45 4.55 20.71
N LEU A 786 -2.20 4.53 20.29
CA LEU A 786 -1.51 3.33 19.81
C LEU A 786 -0.44 2.93 20.80
N GLY A 787 -0.60 1.76 21.38
CA GLY A 787 0.32 1.20 22.38
C GLY A 787 0.76 -0.21 22.04
N SER A 788 1.77 -0.69 22.75
CA SER A 788 2.18 -2.08 22.71
C SER A 788 1.13 -3.01 23.34
N THR A 789 1.23 -4.30 23.05
CA THR A 789 0.29 -5.31 23.56
C THR A 789 0.17 -5.28 25.09
N PRO A 790 1.26 -5.25 25.88
CA PRO A 790 1.14 -5.18 27.33
C PRO A 790 0.43 -3.91 27.84
N VAL A 791 0.74 -2.76 27.24
CA VAL A 791 0.08 -1.49 27.58
C VAL A 791 -1.41 -1.54 27.30
N THR A 792 -1.80 -2.09 26.15
CA THR A 792 -3.20 -2.20 25.72
C THR A 792 -4.00 -3.11 26.65
N VAL A 793 -3.48 -4.30 26.95
CA VAL A 793 -4.13 -5.25 27.87
C VAL A 793 -4.32 -4.66 29.26
N LEU A 794 -3.25 -4.09 29.80
CA LEU A 794 -3.29 -3.51 31.15
C LEU A 794 -4.20 -2.28 31.21
N SER A 795 -4.25 -1.49 30.14
CA SER A 795 -5.18 -0.36 30.05
C SER A 795 -6.63 -0.78 30.09
N ALA A 796 -7.01 -1.89 29.42
CA ALA A 796 -8.36 -2.44 29.48
C ALA A 796 -8.71 -3.00 30.86
N ILE A 797 -7.76 -3.69 31.51
CA ILE A 797 -7.93 -4.19 32.87
C ILE A 797 -8.17 -3.02 33.88
N LEU A 798 -7.40 -1.93 33.74
CA LEU A 798 -7.49 -0.78 34.66
C LEU A 798 -8.60 0.23 34.26
N GLY A 799 -9.09 0.22 33.03
CA GLY A 799 -9.97 1.26 32.46
C GLY A 799 -9.25 2.60 32.23
N ARG A 800 -7.90 2.59 32.26
CA ARG A 800 -7.05 3.77 32.06
C ARG A 800 -5.64 3.37 31.67
N ILE A 801 -4.87 4.29 31.16
CA ILE A 801 -3.43 4.07 30.93
C ILE A 801 -2.75 3.75 32.26
N PRO A 802 -1.92 2.69 32.35
CA PRO A 802 -1.23 2.34 33.59
C PRO A 802 -0.13 3.38 33.95
N THR A 803 0.23 3.41 35.21
CA THR A 803 1.49 4.00 35.65
C THR A 803 2.66 3.08 35.29
N LEU A 804 3.87 3.63 35.17
CA LEU A 804 5.06 2.81 34.90
C LEU A 804 5.27 1.71 35.97
N LYS A 805 4.95 2.00 37.26
CA LYS A 805 5.02 1.01 38.33
C LYS A 805 4.03 -0.13 38.16
N GLU A 806 2.79 0.16 37.78
CA GLU A 806 1.76 -0.86 37.49
C GLU A 806 2.15 -1.71 36.28
N TYR A 807 2.72 -1.08 35.26
CA TYR A 807 3.24 -1.78 34.08
C TYR A 807 4.31 -2.80 34.46
N HIS A 808 5.37 -2.35 35.14
CA HIS A 808 6.45 -3.25 35.58
C HIS A 808 5.94 -4.40 36.45
N HIS A 809 4.98 -4.13 37.35
CA HIS A 809 4.37 -5.17 38.18
C HIS A 809 3.59 -6.20 37.36
N ALA A 810 2.85 -5.77 36.33
CA ALA A 810 2.07 -6.66 35.48
C ALA A 810 2.91 -7.57 34.59
N VAL A 811 4.08 -7.09 34.14
CA VAL A 811 5.01 -7.84 33.29
C VAL A 811 6.16 -8.48 34.07
N ASP A 812 6.16 -8.36 35.40
CA ASP A 812 7.21 -8.95 36.25
C ASP A 812 7.30 -10.47 36.05
N GLY A 813 8.51 -10.98 35.88
CA GLY A 813 8.75 -12.39 35.56
C GLY A 813 8.44 -12.80 34.12
N ILE A 814 7.87 -11.91 33.28
CA ILE A 814 7.62 -12.15 31.87
C ILE A 814 8.76 -11.57 31.04
N ASN A 815 9.47 -12.41 30.31
CA ASN A 815 10.44 -11.92 29.32
C ASN A 815 9.75 -11.71 27.99
N LEU A 816 9.30 -10.48 27.71
CA LEU A 816 8.56 -10.13 26.50
C LEU A 816 9.35 -10.37 25.22
N THR A 817 10.70 -10.28 25.29
CA THR A 817 11.56 -10.49 24.11
C THR A 817 11.57 -11.95 23.61
N LYS A 818 11.10 -12.89 24.43
CA LYS A 818 11.10 -14.33 24.11
C LYS A 818 9.87 -14.79 23.34
N PHE A 819 8.81 -13.98 23.24
CA PHE A 819 7.54 -14.41 22.63
C PHE A 819 7.49 -14.31 21.10
N SER A 820 8.61 -14.00 20.48
CA SER A 820 8.74 -13.98 19.02
C SER A 820 9.57 -15.15 18.42
N PRO A 821 10.01 -16.20 19.14
CA PRO A 821 10.77 -17.27 18.52
C PRO A 821 9.88 -18.24 17.72
N PRO A 822 10.46 -18.96 16.75
CA PRO A 822 9.77 -20.06 16.07
C PRO A 822 9.38 -21.16 17.07
N SER A 823 8.27 -21.87 16.80
CA SER A 823 7.86 -22.98 17.65
C SER A 823 8.92 -24.09 17.69
N LYS A 824 9.14 -24.71 18.86
CA LYS A 824 10.14 -25.78 19.05
C LYS A 824 9.93 -27.00 18.14
N ARG A 825 8.75 -27.18 17.52
CA ARG A 825 8.46 -28.27 16.59
C ARG A 825 9.12 -28.15 15.22
N MET A 826 9.70 -26.98 14.88
CA MET A 826 10.41 -26.77 13.61
C MET A 826 11.87 -27.27 13.64
N CYS A 827 12.36 -27.73 14.77
CA CYS A 827 13.73 -28.19 14.94
C CYS A 827 13.85 -29.72 15.15
N SER A 828 12.77 -30.49 14.97
CA SER A 828 12.80 -31.96 15.12
C SER A 828 12.56 -32.68 13.80
#